data_e5f84a59e3192ad1de71f2660899de14
#
_entry.id   e5f84a59e3192ad1de71f2660899de14
#
_cell.length_a   1.000
_cell.length_b   1.000
_cell.length_c   1.000
_cell.angle_alpha   90.00
_cell.angle_beta   90.00
_cell.angle_gamma   90.00
#
_symmetry.space_group_name_H-M   'P 1'
#
loop_
_entity.id
_entity.type
_entity.pdbx_description
1 polymer ?
#
loop_
_entity_poly.entity_id
_entity_poly.type
_entity_poly.pdbx_seq_one_letter_code
_entity_poly.pdbx_strand_id
1 'polypeptide(L)'
;MERFWWSRLPVVASLGRVGACRWAIVAYMVCMACRGFAAPLRAEESLKPPQTLLTVPLSVIVGEPVKVRARGLRLEGVTEVRSMTPGVTATLLSQGKVGLPTGVPAEKAGDTQVEFELRFSADLTVPPPTDMAIVLVAPHGETPHCLPLLAADRGLVEVEPNPGFDKAHVLSLPAGATLSILGAIERPLDVDVFRLAGKAGEHLRVSVTAQSLGSLLDPLLTLHDADGAPIATADDGEGSRDPQLDITVLRTGPIFLVVQDANDAGSEAHPYRVTVESSAPVEPVAAVSFIHDIAPILQRRCVACHGESKAEGGWRADSLAALIKAGASGSESFLAGHRATSEAFVRITSTDADLRMPLDGEPLSNLEIDAIARWIDAGLPFDGVSADTLLVDQIPPPVHPAAPPTYVTLPPVTALAFTPSGDLLVGGWREVLVVDPASGGVRSRIGNLPERSSRIAVHPAGDRFAVAGGVPGRLGEVRLFTLAGELLRVLAPGADIVHDVAWSPSGDRIAVASSDATVRIFDAESGSLVRSIAGHRDWVLAVAWSPDGSRIATGSRDRTAKVFDRASGALLATYSRHDAPVRGILFAPGGEEMISASDAQKWDRWKIAAATHVRDSHLGGEVFQLVAAGEFFVVPSANGKAHLFKLQDGEKVREYDPGAGRRLISVAASVPADLVAAGTQDGRVVVWKLSSGERLADFPLQP
;
A
#
# COMPACT_ATOMS: atom_id res chain seq x y z
N MET A 1 16.14 -60.27 -4.90
CA MET A 1 15.05 -59.97 -3.96
C MET A 1 15.01 -58.46 -3.79
N GLU A 2 14.62 -57.65 -4.76
CA GLU A 2 13.27 -57.39 -5.34
C GLU A 2 12.21 -57.14 -4.28
N ARG A 3 11.63 -55.93 -4.48
CA ARG A 3 10.34 -55.39 -4.04
C ARG A 3 10.31 -54.61 -2.74
N PHE A 4 9.62 -53.46 -2.92
CA PHE A 4 9.05 -52.49 -2.01
C PHE A 4 9.83 -51.17 -1.88
N TRP A 5 9.44 -50.22 -2.79
CA TRP A 5 9.34 -48.78 -2.46
C TRP A 5 8.54 -48.04 -3.56
N TRP A 6 7.26 -48.39 -3.72
CA TRP A 6 6.27 -47.61 -4.46
C TRP A 6 4.94 -47.63 -3.71
N SER A 7 4.85 -46.96 -2.58
CA SER A 7 3.55 -46.59 -2.00
C SER A 7 3.76 -45.67 -0.84
N ARG A 8 3.64 -44.36 -1.07
CA ARG A 8 3.13 -43.28 -0.23
C ARG A 8 3.66 -41.93 -0.69
N LEU A 9 3.12 -41.44 -1.80
CA LEU A 9 3.01 -40.00 -2.02
C LEU A 9 1.63 -39.60 -1.50
N PRO A 10 1.53 -38.64 -0.57
CA PRO A 10 0.24 -38.07 -0.22
C PRO A 10 -0.31 -37.30 -1.42
N VAL A 11 -1.58 -37.50 -1.68
CA VAL A 11 -2.39 -36.76 -2.65
C VAL A 11 -2.33 -35.28 -2.23
N VAL A 12 -1.63 -34.46 -3.00
CA VAL A 12 -1.73 -33.01 -2.92
C VAL A 12 -3.01 -32.63 -3.68
N ALA A 13 -4.11 -32.58 -2.96
CA ALA A 13 -5.29 -31.87 -3.40
C ALA A 13 -5.11 -30.40 -3.00
N SER A 14 -5.28 -29.51 -3.99
CA SER A 14 -5.22 -28.03 -3.97
C SER A 14 -3.87 -27.40 -4.30
N LEU A 15 -3.37 -27.64 -5.50
CA LEU A 15 -2.56 -26.64 -6.19
C LEU A 15 -3.49 -25.96 -7.22
N GLY A 16 -3.71 -24.67 -7.03
CA GLY A 16 -4.36 -23.84 -8.02
C GLY A 16 -3.71 -24.01 -9.38
N ARG A 17 -4.49 -23.91 -10.43
CA ARG A 17 -4.16 -24.16 -11.82
C ARG A 17 -2.81 -23.54 -12.22
N VAL A 18 -1.76 -24.32 -12.11
CA VAL A 18 -0.46 -24.00 -12.72
C VAL A 18 -0.62 -24.21 -14.20
N GLY A 19 -0.46 -23.16 -15.00
CA GLY A 19 -0.67 -23.20 -16.44
C GLY A 19 0.14 -24.30 -17.15
N ALA A 20 -0.38 -24.81 -18.25
CA ALA A 20 0.21 -25.92 -19.02
C ALA A 20 1.70 -25.70 -19.38
N CYS A 21 2.12 -24.46 -19.49
CA CYS A 21 3.50 -24.07 -19.77
C CYS A 21 4.49 -24.45 -18.63
N ARG A 22 4.09 -24.33 -17.36
CA ARG A 22 4.95 -24.72 -16.23
C ARG A 22 5.19 -26.23 -16.20
N TRP A 23 4.21 -27.04 -16.59
CA TRP A 23 4.37 -28.46 -16.72
C TRP A 23 5.27 -28.85 -17.92
N ALA A 24 5.15 -28.15 -19.05
CA ALA A 24 6.01 -28.36 -20.21
C ALA A 24 7.49 -28.05 -19.88
N ILE A 25 7.76 -27.00 -19.09
CA ILE A 25 9.09 -26.64 -18.63
C ILE A 25 9.64 -27.70 -17.64
N VAL A 26 8.84 -28.16 -16.70
CA VAL A 26 9.25 -29.22 -15.76
C VAL A 26 9.53 -30.52 -16.50
N ALA A 27 8.69 -30.93 -17.45
CA ALA A 27 8.92 -32.13 -18.27
C ALA A 27 10.19 -31.99 -19.13
N TYR A 28 10.46 -30.80 -19.66
CA TYR A 28 11.67 -30.51 -20.44
C TYR A 28 12.92 -30.56 -19.58
N MET A 29 12.90 -29.98 -18.37
CA MET A 29 14.04 -30.06 -17.45
C MET A 29 14.32 -31.47 -16.94
N VAL A 30 13.28 -32.26 -16.66
CA VAL A 30 13.43 -33.66 -16.27
C VAL A 30 14.00 -34.50 -17.42
N CYS A 31 13.60 -34.24 -18.68
CA CYS A 31 14.12 -34.94 -19.83
C CYS A 31 15.59 -34.60 -20.15
N MET A 32 16.03 -33.37 -19.86
CA MET A 32 17.44 -32.94 -20.00
C MET A 32 18.32 -33.55 -18.92
N ALA A 33 17.84 -33.71 -17.69
CA ALA A 33 18.57 -34.36 -16.60
C ALA A 33 18.84 -35.84 -16.84
N CYS A 34 18.04 -36.51 -17.69
CA CYS A 34 18.21 -37.92 -18.07
C CYS A 34 19.23 -38.17 -19.20
N ARG A 35 19.71 -37.12 -19.90
CA ARG A 35 20.78 -37.26 -20.90
C ARG A 35 22.15 -37.02 -20.30
N GLY A 36 22.57 -37.90 -19.40
CA GLY A 36 23.91 -37.90 -18.83
C GLY A 36 24.95 -38.31 -19.88
N PHE A 37 25.83 -37.38 -20.26
CA PHE A 37 27.11 -37.67 -20.90
C PHE A 37 28.21 -37.28 -19.91
N ALA A 38 28.92 -38.29 -19.45
CA ALA A 38 30.16 -38.08 -18.69
C ALA A 38 31.30 -37.77 -19.62
N ALA A 39 31.89 -36.60 -19.52
CA ALA A 39 33.21 -36.26 -20.06
C ALA A 39 34.01 -35.52 -18.97
N PRO A 40 35.36 -35.69 -18.89
CA PRO A 40 36.15 -35.28 -17.75
C PRO A 40 36.32 -33.75 -17.67
N LEU A 41 36.14 -33.25 -16.47
CA LEU A 41 36.24 -31.85 -16.06
C LEU A 41 37.68 -31.30 -16.22
N ARG A 42 37.83 -30.36 -17.13
CA ARG A 42 38.71 -29.22 -16.95
C ARG A 42 37.82 -28.07 -16.46
N ALA A 43 38.23 -27.39 -15.38
CA ALA A 43 37.53 -26.24 -14.84
C ALA A 43 37.69 -25.04 -15.79
N GLU A 44 36.77 -24.94 -16.78
CA GLU A 44 36.37 -23.67 -17.39
C GLU A 44 35.18 -23.17 -16.59
N GLU A 45 35.19 -21.89 -16.23
CA GLU A 45 33.99 -21.21 -15.71
C GLU A 45 32.85 -21.50 -16.67
N SER A 46 31.92 -22.36 -16.26
CA SER A 46 30.76 -22.70 -17.12
C SER A 46 29.94 -21.42 -17.31
N LEU A 47 29.96 -20.87 -18.52
CA LEU A 47 29.17 -19.71 -18.90
C LEU A 47 27.71 -20.05 -18.62
N LYS A 48 27.06 -19.21 -17.82
CA LYS A 48 25.65 -19.39 -17.43
C LYS A 48 24.77 -19.32 -18.69
N PRO A 49 23.63 -20.05 -18.75
CA PRO A 49 22.68 -19.96 -19.86
C PRO A 49 22.08 -18.55 -19.97
N PRO A 50 21.50 -18.18 -21.12
CA PRO A 50 20.74 -16.95 -21.25
C PRO A 50 19.62 -16.89 -20.20
N GLN A 51 19.23 -15.68 -19.79
CA GLN A 51 18.17 -15.46 -18.80
C GLN A 51 17.25 -14.37 -19.28
N THR A 52 15.97 -14.67 -19.46
CA THR A 52 14.93 -13.70 -19.75
C THR A 52 14.41 -13.09 -18.45
N LEU A 53 14.31 -11.77 -18.38
CA LEU A 53 13.75 -11.02 -17.26
C LEU A 53 12.40 -10.41 -17.64
N LEU A 54 12.25 -9.94 -18.87
CA LEU A 54 11.07 -9.23 -19.36
C LEU A 54 10.80 -9.59 -20.81
N THR A 55 9.52 -9.71 -21.20
CA THR A 55 9.10 -9.73 -22.60
C THR A 55 8.14 -8.58 -22.88
N VAL A 56 8.26 -8.01 -24.08
CA VAL A 56 7.39 -6.95 -24.57
C VAL A 56 6.82 -7.37 -25.92
N PRO A 57 5.49 -7.51 -26.04
CA PRO A 57 4.47 -7.34 -25.02
C PRO A 57 4.49 -8.45 -23.94
N LEU A 58 3.83 -8.21 -22.80
CA LEU A 58 3.72 -9.18 -21.70
C LEU A 58 2.82 -10.38 -22.00
N SER A 59 2.01 -10.28 -23.05
CA SER A 59 1.12 -11.33 -23.56
C SER A 59 1.00 -11.17 -25.05
N VAL A 60 0.56 -12.23 -25.75
CA VAL A 60 0.45 -12.22 -27.19
C VAL A 60 -0.99 -12.52 -27.61
N ILE A 61 -1.55 -11.67 -28.47
CA ILE A 61 -2.88 -11.87 -29.06
C ILE A 61 -2.72 -12.74 -30.29
N VAL A 62 -3.49 -13.83 -30.35
CA VAL A 62 -3.47 -14.77 -31.50
C VAL A 62 -4.15 -14.14 -32.73
N GLY A 63 -3.52 -14.26 -33.87
CA GLY A 63 -4.03 -13.73 -35.11
C GLY A 63 -2.89 -13.30 -36.04
N GLU A 64 -2.66 -12.02 -36.14
CA GLU A 64 -1.57 -11.46 -36.95
C GLU A 64 -0.19 -11.81 -36.39
N PRO A 65 0.87 -11.81 -37.21
CA PRO A 65 2.23 -12.01 -36.73
C PRO A 65 2.64 -10.97 -35.70
N VAL A 66 3.19 -11.40 -34.56
CA VAL A 66 3.56 -10.52 -33.47
C VAL A 66 5.07 -10.55 -33.26
N LYS A 67 5.68 -9.36 -33.21
CA LYS A 67 7.06 -9.21 -32.78
C LYS A 67 7.15 -9.15 -31.29
N VAL A 68 8.01 -9.97 -30.72
CA VAL A 68 8.28 -10.03 -29.27
C VAL A 68 9.73 -9.67 -29.02
N ARG A 69 9.96 -8.76 -28.08
CA ARG A 69 11.28 -8.44 -27.56
C ARG A 69 11.44 -9.08 -26.18
N ALA A 70 12.41 -9.95 -26.01
CA ALA A 70 12.80 -10.47 -24.71
C ALA A 70 14.08 -9.77 -24.25
N ARG A 71 14.04 -9.14 -23.07
CA ARG A 71 15.19 -8.51 -22.40
C ARG A 71 15.66 -9.40 -21.26
N GLY A 72 16.95 -9.38 -21.02
CA GLY A 72 17.53 -10.20 -19.97
C GLY A 72 19.05 -10.14 -19.95
N LEU A 73 19.65 -11.19 -19.47
CA LEU A 73 21.09 -11.34 -19.35
C LEU A 73 21.60 -12.40 -20.33
N ARG A 74 22.70 -12.12 -21.04
CA ARG A 74 23.38 -13.06 -21.96
C ARG A 74 22.50 -13.49 -23.16
N LEU A 75 21.55 -12.65 -23.57
CA LEU A 75 20.66 -12.93 -24.70
C LEU A 75 21.34 -12.66 -26.05
N GLU A 76 22.44 -11.93 -26.09
CA GLU A 76 23.23 -11.66 -27.31
C GLU A 76 23.82 -12.93 -27.95
N GLY A 77 23.90 -14.02 -27.21
CA GLY A 77 24.36 -15.31 -27.67
C GLY A 77 23.26 -16.24 -28.19
N VAL A 78 22.00 -15.81 -28.20
CA VAL A 78 20.88 -16.63 -28.69
C VAL A 78 20.99 -16.83 -30.20
N THR A 79 20.99 -18.09 -30.63
CA THR A 79 21.13 -18.47 -32.08
C THR A 79 19.82 -18.95 -32.67
N GLU A 80 18.87 -19.37 -31.84
CA GLU A 80 17.58 -19.89 -32.27
C GLU A 80 16.50 -19.60 -31.23
N VAL A 81 15.27 -19.38 -31.71
CA VAL A 81 14.06 -19.31 -30.88
C VAL A 81 13.10 -20.38 -31.34
N ARG A 82 12.71 -21.29 -30.45
CA ARG A 82 11.77 -22.39 -30.74
C ARG A 82 10.47 -22.22 -29.95
N SER A 83 9.34 -22.41 -30.61
CA SER A 83 8.06 -22.60 -29.93
C SER A 83 7.87 -24.08 -29.60
N MET A 84 7.44 -24.35 -28.36
CA MET A 84 7.01 -25.67 -27.91
C MET A 84 5.49 -25.86 -28.02
N THR A 85 4.78 -24.79 -28.38
CA THR A 85 3.33 -24.80 -28.53
C THR A 85 2.92 -25.17 -29.92
N PRO A 86 2.14 -26.26 -30.13
CA PRO A 86 1.65 -26.64 -31.44
C PRO A 86 0.88 -25.50 -32.14
N GLY A 87 1.09 -25.32 -33.44
CA GLY A 87 0.43 -24.26 -34.20
C GLY A 87 1.06 -22.88 -34.06
N VAL A 88 2.18 -22.75 -33.33
CA VAL A 88 2.94 -21.49 -33.20
C VAL A 88 4.36 -21.70 -33.71
N THR A 89 4.81 -20.82 -34.61
CA THR A 89 6.20 -20.78 -35.09
C THR A 89 6.89 -19.52 -34.54
N ALA A 90 8.15 -19.66 -34.18
CA ALA A 90 8.98 -18.55 -33.71
C ALA A 90 10.17 -18.38 -34.67
N THR A 91 10.47 -17.16 -35.06
CA THR A 91 11.59 -16.84 -35.96
C THR A 91 12.44 -15.74 -35.32
N LEU A 92 13.71 -16.02 -35.07
CA LEU A 92 14.66 -15.05 -34.54
C LEU A 92 14.87 -13.92 -35.58
N LEU A 93 14.75 -12.66 -35.15
CA LEU A 93 14.95 -11.48 -35.99
C LEU A 93 16.29 -10.80 -35.70
N SER A 94 16.55 -10.52 -34.43
CA SER A 94 17.76 -9.85 -33.98
C SER A 94 18.14 -10.20 -32.53
N GLN A 95 19.41 -10.04 -32.21
CA GLN A 95 19.90 -10.11 -30.82
C GLN A 95 21.05 -9.11 -30.61
N GLY A 96 21.28 -8.70 -29.35
CA GLY A 96 22.36 -7.77 -29.04
C GLY A 96 22.30 -7.15 -27.65
N LYS A 97 23.17 -6.18 -27.44
CA LYS A 97 23.16 -5.38 -26.21
C LYS A 97 22.11 -4.26 -26.32
N VAL A 98 21.54 -3.90 -25.18
CA VAL A 98 20.54 -2.82 -25.06
C VAL A 98 20.90 -1.93 -23.88
N GLY A 99 20.59 -0.63 -24.00
CA GLY A 99 20.80 0.34 -22.91
C GLY A 99 19.97 0.03 -21.69
N LEU A 100 20.53 0.27 -20.51
CA LEU A 100 19.79 0.17 -19.25
C LEU A 100 19.05 1.49 -18.97
N PRO A 101 17.85 1.42 -18.40
CA PRO A 101 17.21 2.62 -17.82
C PRO A 101 18.10 3.24 -16.75
N THR A 102 18.07 4.57 -16.63
CA THR A 102 18.90 5.31 -15.67
C THR A 102 18.67 4.83 -14.24
N GLY A 103 19.74 4.40 -13.57
CA GLY A 103 19.70 3.95 -12.17
C GLY A 103 19.20 2.52 -11.96
N VAL A 104 18.88 1.77 -13.03
CA VAL A 104 18.41 0.38 -12.93
C VAL A 104 19.55 -0.58 -13.25
N PRO A 105 19.91 -1.52 -12.35
CA PRO A 105 20.96 -2.50 -12.59
C PRO A 105 20.55 -3.55 -13.63
N ALA A 106 21.52 -4.14 -14.31
CA ALA A 106 21.30 -5.13 -15.37
C ALA A 106 20.51 -6.37 -14.88
N GLU A 107 20.68 -6.76 -13.64
CA GLU A 107 19.96 -7.89 -13.03
C GLU A 107 18.45 -7.68 -12.93
N LYS A 108 17.99 -6.42 -13.02
CA LYS A 108 16.56 -6.08 -12.99
C LYS A 108 15.98 -5.81 -14.37
N ALA A 109 16.70 -5.06 -15.23
CA ALA A 109 16.19 -4.60 -16.51
C ALA A 109 16.70 -5.43 -17.71
N GLY A 110 17.78 -6.19 -17.54
CA GLY A 110 18.50 -6.84 -18.62
C GLY A 110 19.33 -5.88 -19.46
N ASP A 111 20.57 -6.23 -19.76
CA ASP A 111 21.51 -5.46 -20.60
C ASP A 111 21.62 -6.03 -22.02
N THR A 112 20.90 -7.10 -22.29
CA THR A 112 20.84 -7.78 -23.58
C THR A 112 19.41 -8.04 -24.00
N GLN A 113 19.19 -8.18 -25.30
CA GLN A 113 17.87 -8.34 -25.91
C GLN A 113 17.93 -9.33 -27.06
N VAL A 114 16.82 -10.06 -27.23
CA VAL A 114 16.52 -10.82 -28.44
C VAL A 114 15.14 -10.42 -28.97
N GLU A 115 15.02 -10.22 -30.25
CA GLU A 115 13.77 -9.95 -30.96
C GLU A 115 13.42 -11.14 -31.85
N PHE A 116 12.17 -11.59 -31.81
CA PHE A 116 11.67 -12.66 -32.60
C PHE A 116 10.22 -12.41 -33.01
N GLU A 117 9.81 -13.02 -34.13
CA GLU A 117 8.45 -12.97 -34.62
C GLU A 117 7.73 -14.29 -34.34
N LEU A 118 6.51 -14.18 -33.86
CA LEU A 118 5.59 -15.29 -33.64
C LEU A 118 4.54 -15.29 -34.78
N ARG A 119 4.27 -16.46 -35.34
CA ARG A 119 3.20 -16.67 -36.30
C ARG A 119 2.33 -17.82 -35.85
N PHE A 120 1.03 -17.67 -36.04
CA PHE A 120 0.00 -18.58 -35.59
C PHE A 120 -0.62 -19.33 -36.78
N SER A 121 -0.92 -20.62 -36.63
CA SER A 121 -1.71 -21.36 -37.61
C SER A 121 -3.17 -20.89 -37.53
N ALA A 122 -3.86 -20.91 -38.66
CA ALA A 122 -5.26 -20.48 -38.74
C ALA A 122 -6.21 -21.34 -37.87
N ASP A 123 -5.82 -22.55 -37.54
CA ASP A 123 -6.61 -23.50 -36.74
C ASP A 123 -6.30 -23.40 -35.22
N LEU A 124 -5.45 -22.45 -34.79
CA LEU A 124 -5.07 -22.34 -33.40
C LEU A 124 -6.24 -21.81 -32.58
N THR A 125 -6.81 -22.69 -31.75
CA THR A 125 -7.82 -22.30 -30.75
C THR A 125 -7.14 -22.14 -29.38
N VAL A 126 -7.38 -21.03 -28.70
CA VAL A 126 -6.82 -20.72 -27.39
C VAL A 126 -7.90 -20.84 -26.34
N PRO A 127 -7.99 -21.96 -25.58
CA PRO A 127 -8.84 -22.02 -24.39
C PRO A 127 -8.19 -21.18 -23.29
N PRO A 128 -8.95 -20.34 -22.56
CA PRO A 128 -8.38 -19.55 -21.48
C PRO A 128 -8.22 -20.38 -20.18
N PRO A 129 -7.17 -20.11 -19.35
CA PRO A 129 -5.94 -19.40 -19.68
C PRO A 129 -4.91 -20.35 -20.33
N THR A 130 -4.24 -19.90 -21.38
CA THR A 130 -3.20 -20.70 -22.05
C THR A 130 -1.89 -19.91 -22.06
N ASP A 131 -0.82 -20.55 -21.60
CA ASP A 131 0.54 -20.05 -21.72
C ASP A 131 1.24 -20.77 -22.87
N MET A 132 1.95 -20.02 -23.68
CA MET A 132 2.84 -20.53 -24.72
C MET A 132 4.23 -20.74 -24.15
N ALA A 133 4.84 -21.89 -24.45
CA ALA A 133 6.24 -22.14 -24.11
C ALA A 133 7.12 -21.84 -25.34
N ILE A 134 8.09 -20.97 -25.16
CA ILE A 134 9.19 -20.72 -26.08
C ILE A 134 10.51 -21.10 -25.44
N VAL A 135 11.50 -21.48 -26.26
CA VAL A 135 12.84 -21.82 -25.81
C VAL A 135 13.85 -20.98 -26.57
N LEU A 136 14.65 -20.21 -25.82
CA LEU A 136 15.80 -19.49 -26.35
C LEU A 136 17.02 -20.41 -26.32
N VAL A 137 17.61 -20.66 -27.46
CA VAL A 137 18.76 -21.57 -27.64
C VAL A 137 20.02 -20.75 -27.81
N ALA A 138 21.04 -21.03 -27.00
CA ALA A 138 22.36 -20.43 -27.11
C ALA A 138 23.44 -21.50 -26.97
N PRO A 139 24.70 -21.25 -27.37
CA PRO A 139 25.80 -22.21 -27.25
C PRO A 139 26.03 -22.75 -25.85
N HIS A 140 25.65 -21.96 -24.82
CA HIS A 140 25.88 -22.26 -23.39
C HIS A 140 24.63 -22.79 -22.68
N GLY A 141 23.56 -23.11 -23.40
CA GLY A 141 22.36 -23.72 -22.85
C GLY A 141 21.07 -23.17 -23.44
N GLU A 142 19.98 -23.78 -23.04
CA GLU A 142 18.62 -23.42 -23.44
C GLU A 142 17.86 -22.82 -22.27
N THR A 143 17.06 -21.78 -22.53
CA THR A 143 16.21 -21.16 -21.51
C THR A 143 14.75 -21.19 -21.96
N PRO A 144 13.91 -21.94 -21.26
CA PRO A 144 12.47 -21.92 -21.49
C PRO A 144 11.86 -20.65 -20.89
N HIS A 145 10.89 -20.08 -21.59
CA HIS A 145 10.12 -18.91 -21.16
C HIS A 145 8.63 -19.13 -21.47
N CYS A 146 7.77 -18.73 -20.55
CA CYS A 146 6.32 -18.76 -20.74
C CYS A 146 5.80 -17.38 -21.10
N LEU A 147 4.97 -17.33 -22.12
CA LEU A 147 4.33 -16.10 -22.60
C LEU A 147 2.83 -16.35 -22.70
N PRO A 148 1.99 -15.58 -21.99
CA PRO A 148 0.54 -15.76 -22.02
C PRO A 148 -0.04 -15.50 -23.42
N LEU A 149 -0.95 -16.38 -23.87
CA LEU A 149 -1.71 -16.23 -25.10
C LEU A 149 -3.10 -15.67 -24.80
N LEU A 150 -3.51 -14.70 -25.59
CA LEU A 150 -4.86 -14.13 -25.57
C LEU A 150 -5.57 -14.46 -26.87
N ALA A 151 -6.83 -14.88 -26.79
CA ALA A 151 -7.68 -15.06 -27.97
C ALA A 151 -7.96 -13.69 -28.61
N ALA A 152 -8.12 -13.68 -29.95
CA ALA A 152 -8.27 -12.45 -30.71
C ALA A 152 -9.49 -11.59 -30.30
N ASP A 153 -10.54 -12.22 -29.81
CA ASP A 153 -11.77 -11.58 -29.34
C ASP A 153 -11.67 -11.06 -27.88
N ARG A 154 -10.56 -11.32 -27.18
CA ARG A 154 -10.34 -11.01 -25.77
C ARG A 154 -9.10 -10.17 -25.50
N GLY A 155 -8.34 -9.86 -26.51
CA GLY A 155 -7.11 -9.09 -26.42
C GLY A 155 -7.18 -7.82 -27.27
N LEU A 156 -6.74 -6.70 -26.71
CA LEU A 156 -6.53 -5.42 -27.41
C LEU A 156 -5.13 -4.91 -27.11
N VAL A 157 -4.60 -4.12 -28.06
CA VAL A 157 -3.42 -3.29 -27.81
C VAL A 157 -3.92 -1.85 -27.62
N GLU A 158 -3.35 -1.14 -26.68
CA GLU A 158 -3.68 0.26 -26.47
C GLU A 158 -3.42 1.11 -27.73
N VAL A 159 -4.11 2.23 -27.82
CA VAL A 159 -3.96 3.19 -28.92
C VAL A 159 -3.57 4.54 -28.33
N GLU A 160 -2.35 4.95 -28.62
CA GLU A 160 -1.77 6.20 -28.20
C GLU A 160 -2.08 7.36 -29.20
N PRO A 161 -2.14 8.63 -28.72
CA PRO A 161 -2.03 9.11 -27.32
C PRO A 161 -3.38 9.06 -26.58
N ASN A 162 -3.37 8.56 -25.34
CA ASN A 162 -4.57 8.42 -24.50
C ASN A 162 -4.43 9.06 -23.09
N PRO A 163 -3.78 10.24 -22.92
CA PRO A 163 -3.36 10.76 -21.62
C PRO A 163 -4.48 11.46 -20.83
N GLY A 164 -5.76 11.29 -21.15
CA GLY A 164 -6.84 11.97 -20.46
C GLY A 164 -8.22 11.48 -20.84
N PHE A 165 -9.24 11.88 -20.07
CA PHE A 165 -10.63 11.41 -20.24
C PHE A 165 -11.24 11.74 -21.61
N ASP A 166 -10.84 12.84 -22.20
CA ASP A 166 -11.28 13.30 -23.53
C ASP A 166 -10.64 12.50 -24.68
N LYS A 167 -9.51 11.85 -24.42
CA LYS A 167 -8.75 11.02 -25.38
C LYS A 167 -8.69 9.55 -24.98
N ALA A 168 -9.45 9.14 -23.96
CA ALA A 168 -9.46 7.80 -23.45
C ALA A 168 -9.71 6.75 -24.57
N HIS A 169 -8.94 5.69 -24.58
CA HIS A 169 -9.15 4.54 -25.48
C HIS A 169 -10.47 3.84 -25.13
N VAL A 170 -11.42 3.85 -26.04
CA VAL A 170 -12.76 3.30 -25.81
C VAL A 170 -12.75 1.78 -25.91
N LEU A 171 -13.18 1.14 -24.81
CA LEU A 171 -13.28 -0.30 -24.70
C LEU A 171 -14.72 -0.77 -24.93
N SER A 172 -14.87 -1.89 -25.66
CA SER A 172 -16.13 -2.59 -25.80
C SER A 172 -16.08 -3.88 -24.97
N LEU A 173 -16.79 -3.91 -23.86
CA LEU A 173 -16.86 -5.07 -22.97
C LEU A 173 -18.31 -5.53 -22.84
N PRO A 174 -18.72 -6.63 -23.48
CA PRO A 174 -20.03 -7.24 -23.26
C PRO A 174 -20.20 -7.72 -21.81
N ALA A 175 -21.41 -7.68 -21.30
CA ALA A 175 -21.71 -8.21 -19.97
C ALA A 175 -21.34 -9.70 -19.87
N GLY A 176 -20.65 -10.07 -18.81
CA GLY A 176 -20.15 -11.44 -18.59
C GLY A 176 -18.88 -11.79 -19.39
N ALA A 177 -18.24 -10.81 -20.04
CA ALA A 177 -17.01 -11.00 -20.80
C ALA A 177 -15.77 -10.61 -19.99
N THR A 178 -14.63 -11.12 -20.45
CA THR A 178 -13.28 -10.71 -19.99
C THR A 178 -12.54 -10.09 -21.17
N LEU A 179 -11.91 -8.94 -20.95
CA LEU A 179 -11.08 -8.23 -21.90
C LEU A 179 -9.70 -7.99 -21.32
N SER A 180 -8.65 -8.22 -22.09
CA SER A 180 -7.28 -7.88 -21.71
C SER A 180 -6.73 -6.82 -22.65
N ILE A 181 -6.12 -5.77 -22.10
CA ILE A 181 -5.48 -4.68 -22.83
C ILE A 181 -3.98 -4.76 -22.57
N LEU A 182 -3.20 -4.73 -23.62
CA LEU A 182 -1.73 -4.67 -23.58
C LEU A 182 -1.29 -3.23 -23.80
N GLY A 183 -0.54 -2.67 -22.86
CA GLY A 183 -0.06 -1.31 -22.91
C GLY A 183 1.34 -1.15 -22.33
N ALA A 184 1.85 0.08 -22.35
CA ALA A 184 3.12 0.44 -21.76
C ALA A 184 3.18 1.91 -21.34
N ILE A 185 3.64 2.21 -20.14
CA ILE A 185 3.99 3.57 -19.72
C ILE A 185 5.31 3.94 -20.40
N GLU A 186 5.22 4.61 -21.56
CA GLU A 186 6.37 4.75 -22.48
C GLU A 186 7.42 5.76 -22.00
N ARG A 187 7.02 6.73 -21.17
CA ARG A 187 7.86 7.83 -20.69
C ARG A 187 7.48 8.27 -19.27
N PRO A 188 8.36 8.93 -18.54
CA PRO A 188 8.04 9.52 -17.24
C PRO A 188 6.81 10.42 -17.29
N LEU A 189 5.93 10.33 -16.28
CA LEU A 189 4.67 11.05 -16.17
C LEU A 189 3.62 10.67 -17.24
N ASP A 190 3.79 9.54 -17.90
CA ASP A 190 2.80 8.99 -18.82
C ASP A 190 1.62 8.40 -18.07
N VAL A 191 0.43 8.56 -18.64
CA VAL A 191 -0.83 8.12 -18.03
C VAL A 191 -1.71 7.57 -19.13
N ASP A 192 -2.12 6.30 -18.99
CA ASP A 192 -3.00 5.65 -19.94
C ASP A 192 -4.43 5.62 -19.43
N VAL A 193 -5.34 6.14 -20.22
CA VAL A 193 -6.76 6.23 -19.87
C VAL A 193 -7.60 5.39 -20.82
N PHE A 194 -8.39 4.50 -20.24
CA PHE A 194 -9.37 3.68 -20.94
C PHE A 194 -10.78 4.03 -20.49
N ARG A 195 -11.71 3.95 -21.41
CA ARG A 195 -13.13 4.23 -21.16
C ARG A 195 -13.98 3.01 -21.48
N LEU A 196 -14.80 2.59 -20.53
CA LEU A 196 -15.81 1.54 -20.75
C LEU A 196 -17.20 2.06 -20.37
N ALA A 197 -18.25 1.40 -20.89
CA ALA A 197 -19.62 1.68 -20.53
C ALA A 197 -20.02 0.77 -19.35
N GLY A 198 -20.22 1.33 -18.18
CA GLY A 198 -20.73 0.61 -17.02
C GLY A 198 -22.25 0.63 -16.94
N LYS A 199 -22.88 -0.43 -16.48
CA LYS A 199 -24.31 -0.52 -16.19
C LYS A 199 -24.53 -0.64 -14.68
N ALA A 200 -25.50 0.09 -14.16
CA ALA A 200 -25.84 0.00 -12.73
C ALA A 200 -26.12 -1.44 -12.30
N GLY A 201 -25.52 -1.86 -11.18
CA GLY A 201 -25.58 -3.23 -10.65
C GLY A 201 -24.58 -4.20 -11.26
N GLU A 202 -23.86 -3.83 -12.31
CA GLU A 202 -22.77 -4.61 -12.90
C GLU A 202 -21.58 -4.68 -11.95
N HIS A 203 -21.01 -5.87 -11.77
CA HIS A 203 -19.78 -6.05 -11.02
C HIS A 203 -18.60 -6.07 -11.98
N LEU A 204 -17.62 -5.22 -11.74
CA LEU A 204 -16.37 -5.14 -12.51
C LEU A 204 -15.19 -5.52 -11.62
N ARG A 205 -14.39 -6.47 -12.10
CA ARG A 205 -13.06 -6.75 -11.56
C ARG A 205 -12.03 -6.24 -12.55
N VAL A 206 -11.15 -5.37 -12.09
CA VAL A 206 -10.06 -4.81 -12.91
C VAL A 206 -8.74 -5.14 -12.24
N SER A 207 -7.82 -5.73 -12.98
CA SER A 207 -6.47 -6.04 -12.49
C SER A 207 -5.42 -5.57 -13.49
N VAL A 208 -4.31 -5.08 -12.98
CA VAL A 208 -3.11 -4.81 -13.78
C VAL A 208 -2.07 -5.89 -13.48
N THR A 209 -1.45 -6.43 -14.50
CA THR A 209 -0.35 -7.39 -14.39
C THR A 209 0.88 -6.77 -15.05
N ALA A 210 1.93 -6.55 -14.25
CA ALA A 210 3.18 -5.91 -14.69
C ALA A 210 4.39 -6.54 -14.00
N GLN A 211 4.61 -6.26 -12.71
CA GLN A 211 5.81 -6.71 -11.98
C GLN A 211 5.91 -8.23 -11.87
N SER A 212 4.80 -8.92 -11.72
CA SER A 212 4.75 -10.40 -11.69
C SER A 212 5.24 -11.05 -12.99
N LEU A 213 5.28 -10.29 -14.11
CA LEU A 213 5.81 -10.72 -15.41
C LEU A 213 7.14 -10.04 -15.77
N GLY A 214 7.79 -9.37 -14.81
CA GLY A 214 9.12 -8.80 -14.97
C GLY A 214 9.18 -7.36 -15.47
N SER A 215 8.04 -6.67 -15.61
CA SER A 215 8.00 -5.22 -15.88
C SER A 215 8.61 -4.42 -14.73
N LEU A 216 9.21 -3.28 -15.07
CA LEU A 216 9.68 -2.32 -14.07
C LEU A 216 8.57 -1.38 -13.57
N LEU A 217 7.40 -1.42 -14.19
CA LEU A 217 6.23 -0.63 -13.80
C LEU A 217 5.82 -0.98 -12.36
N ASP A 218 5.64 0.01 -11.53
CA ASP A 218 4.95 -0.06 -10.24
C ASP A 218 3.54 0.50 -10.43
N PRO A 219 2.55 -0.35 -10.82
CA PRO A 219 1.32 0.15 -11.39
C PRO A 219 0.38 0.72 -10.33
N LEU A 220 -0.08 1.94 -10.55
CA LEU A 220 -1.19 2.57 -9.83
C LEU A 220 -2.43 2.53 -10.74
N LEU A 221 -3.47 1.84 -10.29
CA LEU A 221 -4.76 1.73 -10.97
C LEU A 221 -5.80 2.59 -10.28
N THR A 222 -6.42 3.52 -11.00
CA THR A 222 -7.55 4.32 -10.49
C THR A 222 -8.76 4.19 -11.41
N LEU A 223 -9.93 3.99 -10.85
CA LEU A 223 -11.21 4.04 -11.55
C LEU A 223 -11.91 5.36 -11.26
N HIS A 224 -12.43 6.00 -12.30
CA HIS A 224 -13.18 7.26 -12.21
C HIS A 224 -14.58 7.11 -12.79
N ASP A 225 -15.51 7.89 -12.29
CA ASP A 225 -16.87 7.99 -12.83
C ASP A 225 -16.96 8.93 -14.04
N ALA A 226 -18.21 9.14 -14.52
CA ALA A 226 -18.49 10.01 -15.66
C ALA A 226 -18.07 11.48 -15.48
N ASP A 227 -18.01 11.92 -14.23
CA ASP A 227 -17.67 13.30 -13.85
C ASP A 227 -16.16 13.45 -13.56
N GLY A 228 -15.40 12.35 -13.68
CA GLY A 228 -13.97 12.31 -13.40
C GLY A 228 -13.62 12.18 -11.92
N ALA A 229 -14.61 11.91 -11.06
CA ALA A 229 -14.35 11.66 -9.64
C ALA A 229 -13.84 10.23 -9.42
N PRO A 230 -12.82 10.01 -8.56
CA PRO A 230 -12.29 8.69 -8.30
C PRO A 230 -13.30 7.81 -7.56
N ILE A 231 -13.55 6.62 -8.11
CA ILE A 231 -14.40 5.58 -7.52
C ILE A 231 -13.57 4.68 -6.58
N ALA A 232 -12.41 4.24 -7.07
CA ALA A 232 -11.52 3.33 -6.36
C ALA A 232 -10.10 3.47 -6.88
N THR A 233 -9.12 3.24 -6.01
CA THR A 233 -7.68 3.25 -6.35
C THR A 233 -6.98 2.09 -5.67
N ALA A 234 -6.03 1.46 -6.35
CA ALA A 234 -5.13 0.46 -5.79
C ALA A 234 -3.74 0.60 -6.42
N ASP A 235 -2.70 0.45 -5.60
CA ASP A 235 -1.30 0.40 -6.01
C ASP A 235 -0.69 -1.00 -5.87
N ASP A 236 -1.26 -1.83 -5.00
CA ASP A 236 -0.84 -3.20 -4.74
C ASP A 236 -2.05 -4.15 -4.70
N GLY A 237 -1.83 -5.40 -5.04
CA GLY A 237 -2.81 -6.49 -4.91
C GLY A 237 -2.50 -7.40 -3.73
N GLU A 238 -3.37 -8.37 -3.49
CA GLU A 238 -3.24 -9.34 -2.40
C GLU A 238 -2.01 -10.25 -2.62
N GLY A 239 -0.92 -9.97 -1.88
CA GLY A 239 0.36 -10.68 -2.01
C GLY A 239 1.13 -10.41 -3.30
N SER A 240 0.80 -9.35 -4.02
CA SER A 240 1.41 -8.91 -5.26
C SER A 240 1.51 -7.39 -5.30
N ARG A 241 2.48 -6.86 -6.03
CA ARG A 241 2.55 -5.44 -6.35
C ARG A 241 1.72 -5.05 -7.57
N ASP A 242 1.07 -6.00 -8.19
CA ASP A 242 0.15 -5.76 -9.30
C ASP A 242 -1.25 -5.51 -8.72
N PRO A 243 -1.87 -4.33 -8.92
CA PRO A 243 -3.13 -3.95 -8.29
C PRO A 243 -4.34 -4.66 -8.87
N GLN A 244 -5.35 -4.86 -8.00
CA GLN A 244 -6.68 -5.33 -8.38
C GLN A 244 -7.76 -4.53 -7.68
N LEU A 245 -8.80 -4.16 -8.41
CA LEU A 245 -10.02 -3.53 -7.91
C LEU A 245 -11.24 -4.37 -8.23
N ASP A 246 -12.11 -4.51 -7.24
CA ASP A 246 -13.44 -5.10 -7.38
C ASP A 246 -14.48 -4.03 -7.04
N ILE A 247 -15.33 -3.66 -7.99
CA ILE A 247 -16.36 -2.64 -7.79
C ILE A 247 -17.73 -3.11 -8.29
N THR A 248 -18.79 -2.58 -7.68
CA THR A 248 -20.13 -2.62 -8.27
C THR A 248 -20.44 -1.26 -8.87
N VAL A 249 -20.84 -1.24 -10.13
CA VAL A 249 -21.22 -0.01 -10.84
C VAL A 249 -22.52 0.51 -10.27
N LEU A 250 -22.50 1.70 -9.69
CA LEU A 250 -23.68 2.28 -9.05
C LEU A 250 -24.62 3.00 -10.02
N ARG A 251 -24.06 3.61 -11.09
CA ARG A 251 -24.80 4.36 -12.11
C ARG A 251 -24.43 3.92 -13.49
N THR A 252 -25.40 3.78 -14.37
CA THR A 252 -25.14 3.56 -15.79
C THR A 252 -24.46 4.78 -16.40
N GLY A 253 -23.27 4.60 -16.96
CA GLY A 253 -22.49 5.69 -17.57
C GLY A 253 -21.07 5.25 -17.91
N PRO A 254 -20.24 6.18 -18.43
CA PRO A 254 -18.84 5.90 -18.66
C PRO A 254 -18.07 5.72 -17.33
N ILE A 255 -17.18 4.74 -17.32
CA ILE A 255 -16.17 4.51 -16.28
C ILE A 255 -14.82 4.66 -16.96
N PHE A 256 -13.91 5.41 -16.33
CA PHE A 256 -12.56 5.58 -16.81
C PHE A 256 -11.60 4.77 -15.95
N LEU A 257 -10.75 3.97 -16.61
CA LEU A 257 -9.63 3.30 -15.99
C LEU A 257 -8.39 4.11 -16.28
N VAL A 258 -7.63 4.41 -15.23
CA VAL A 258 -6.37 5.15 -15.33
C VAL A 258 -5.26 4.26 -14.82
N VAL A 259 -4.23 4.04 -15.66
CA VAL A 259 -3.02 3.31 -15.32
C VAL A 259 -1.84 4.26 -15.41
N GLN A 260 -1.02 4.28 -14.37
CA GLN A 260 0.20 5.07 -14.31
C GLN A 260 1.25 4.37 -13.44
N ASP A 261 2.47 4.83 -13.48
CA ASP A 261 3.51 4.37 -12.56
C ASP A 261 3.43 5.13 -11.23
N ALA A 262 3.45 4.43 -10.10
CA ALA A 262 3.36 5.03 -8.76
C ALA A 262 4.56 5.96 -8.41
N ASN A 263 5.65 5.88 -9.17
CA ASN A 263 6.85 6.68 -9.01
C ASN A 263 7.10 7.63 -10.18
N ASP A 264 6.09 7.85 -11.05
CA ASP A 264 6.18 8.67 -12.26
C ASP A 264 7.29 8.21 -13.24
N ALA A 265 7.69 6.94 -13.20
CA ALA A 265 8.65 6.35 -14.11
C ALA A 265 7.97 5.92 -15.42
N GLY A 266 8.75 5.71 -16.46
CA GLY A 266 8.27 5.20 -17.74
C GLY A 266 9.40 4.94 -18.72
N SER A 267 9.31 3.86 -19.47
CA SER A 267 10.23 3.47 -20.52
C SER A 267 9.73 2.23 -21.25
N GLU A 268 10.44 1.77 -22.28
CA GLU A 268 10.18 0.48 -22.94
C GLU A 268 10.19 -0.77 -22.00
N ALA A 269 10.65 -0.60 -20.75
CA ALA A 269 10.66 -1.65 -19.75
C ALA A 269 9.49 -1.57 -18.75
N HIS A 270 8.48 -0.74 -19.04
CA HIS A 270 7.26 -0.56 -18.24
C HIS A 270 5.99 -1.04 -18.96
N PRO A 271 5.99 -2.21 -19.65
CA PRO A 271 4.76 -2.74 -20.22
C PRO A 271 3.83 -3.27 -19.12
N TYR A 272 2.52 -3.28 -19.43
CA TYR A 272 1.50 -3.85 -18.54
C TYR A 272 0.42 -4.58 -19.33
N ARG A 273 -0.39 -5.34 -18.62
CA ARG A 273 -1.65 -5.91 -19.09
C ARG A 273 -2.76 -5.56 -18.11
N VAL A 274 -3.75 -4.80 -18.56
CA VAL A 274 -5.01 -4.62 -17.81
C VAL A 274 -5.95 -5.75 -18.19
N THR A 275 -6.58 -6.39 -17.21
CA THR A 275 -7.67 -7.34 -17.43
C THR A 275 -8.93 -6.80 -16.77
N VAL A 276 -9.99 -6.68 -17.56
CA VAL A 276 -11.32 -6.25 -17.10
C VAL A 276 -12.27 -7.42 -17.25
N GLU A 277 -12.86 -7.85 -16.14
CA GLU A 277 -13.89 -8.88 -16.10
C GLU A 277 -15.22 -8.23 -15.70
N SER A 278 -16.25 -8.41 -16.53
CA SER A 278 -17.61 -8.00 -16.22
C SER A 278 -18.42 -9.21 -15.79
N SER A 279 -19.23 -9.09 -14.76
CA SER A 279 -20.24 -10.09 -14.41
C SER A 279 -21.63 -9.47 -14.42
N ALA A 280 -22.64 -10.30 -14.75
CA ALA A 280 -24.02 -9.85 -14.75
C ALA A 280 -24.44 -9.32 -13.37
N PRO A 281 -25.38 -8.36 -13.32
CA PRO A 281 -25.88 -7.84 -12.05
C PRO A 281 -26.33 -8.97 -11.13
N VAL A 282 -25.77 -9.02 -9.93
CA VAL A 282 -26.30 -9.89 -8.86
C VAL A 282 -27.50 -9.19 -8.26
N GLU A 283 -28.70 -9.76 -8.40
CA GLU A 283 -29.89 -9.24 -7.74
C GLU A 283 -29.83 -9.43 -6.23
N PRO A 284 -30.54 -8.59 -5.45
CA PRO A 284 -30.91 -7.18 -5.60
C PRO A 284 -29.91 -6.30 -4.82
N VAL A 285 -29.83 -5.01 -5.17
CA VAL A 285 -29.10 -4.02 -4.35
C VAL A 285 -29.49 -4.20 -2.89
N ALA A 286 -28.55 -4.62 -2.05
CA ALA A 286 -28.79 -4.82 -0.62
C ALA A 286 -29.46 -3.56 -0.04
N ALA A 287 -30.46 -3.78 0.82
CA ALA A 287 -31.12 -2.69 1.53
C ALA A 287 -30.05 -1.80 2.17
N VAL A 288 -30.13 -0.49 1.96
CA VAL A 288 -29.16 0.44 2.51
C VAL A 288 -29.14 0.32 4.03
N SER A 289 -28.00 -0.03 4.59
CA SER A 289 -27.78 -0.08 6.03
C SER A 289 -27.42 1.31 6.54
N PHE A 290 -28.13 1.80 7.53
CA PHE A 290 -27.74 3.07 8.16
C PHE A 290 -26.36 2.96 8.80
N ILE A 291 -26.10 1.89 9.54
CA ILE A 291 -24.87 1.72 10.32
C ILE A 291 -23.65 1.43 9.43
N HIS A 292 -23.82 0.68 8.34
CA HIS A 292 -22.70 0.31 7.47
C HIS A 292 -22.45 1.30 6.33
N ASP A 293 -23.53 1.90 5.76
CA ASP A 293 -23.40 2.73 4.56
C ASP A 293 -23.50 4.22 4.86
N ILE A 294 -24.34 4.65 5.81
CA ILE A 294 -24.67 6.07 6.04
C ILE A 294 -23.90 6.65 7.23
N ALA A 295 -23.93 6.00 8.38
CA ALA A 295 -23.31 6.50 9.59
C ALA A 295 -21.79 6.76 9.42
N PRO A 296 -21.01 5.91 8.70
CA PRO A 296 -19.60 6.21 8.42
C PRO A 296 -19.37 7.48 7.58
N ILE A 297 -20.26 7.78 6.64
CA ILE A 297 -20.22 9.03 5.85
C ILE A 297 -20.46 10.22 6.77
N LEU A 298 -21.54 10.19 7.54
CA LEU A 298 -21.90 11.25 8.48
C LEU A 298 -20.79 11.51 9.51
N GLN A 299 -20.20 10.45 10.05
CA GLN A 299 -19.11 10.53 11.02
C GLN A 299 -17.87 11.22 10.44
N ARG A 300 -17.52 10.92 9.19
CA ARG A 300 -16.34 11.50 8.53
C ARG A 300 -16.56 12.92 8.01
N ARG A 301 -17.74 13.18 7.44
CA ARG A 301 -18.00 14.39 6.65
C ARG A 301 -18.78 15.47 7.40
N CYS A 302 -19.56 15.11 8.41
CA CYS A 302 -20.53 16.02 9.03
C CYS A 302 -20.27 16.28 10.53
N VAL A 303 -19.95 15.23 11.31
CA VAL A 303 -19.91 15.30 12.79
C VAL A 303 -18.87 16.28 13.32
N ALA A 304 -17.75 16.52 12.61
CA ALA A 304 -16.71 17.45 13.04
C ALA A 304 -17.22 18.90 13.23
N CYS A 305 -18.24 19.30 12.44
CA CYS A 305 -18.87 20.62 12.53
C CYS A 305 -20.29 20.54 13.12
N HIS A 306 -20.94 19.39 12.99
CA HIS A 306 -22.32 19.16 13.41
C HIS A 306 -22.41 18.04 14.49
N GLY A 307 -21.61 18.12 15.52
CA GLY A 307 -21.59 17.18 16.65
C GLY A 307 -21.89 17.85 17.98
N GLU A 308 -21.72 17.09 19.06
CA GLU A 308 -22.02 17.58 20.43
C GLU A 308 -21.16 18.77 20.84
N SER A 309 -19.88 18.78 20.46
CA SER A 309 -18.94 19.86 20.79
C SER A 309 -19.10 21.11 19.91
N LYS A 310 -19.71 20.96 18.73
CA LYS A 310 -19.89 22.04 17.75
C LYS A 310 -21.13 21.74 16.92
N ALA A 311 -22.21 22.50 17.12
CA ALA A 311 -23.48 22.34 16.42
C ALA A 311 -23.72 23.55 15.49
N GLU A 312 -22.97 23.67 14.40
CA GLU A 312 -23.12 24.77 13.46
C GLU A 312 -24.52 24.74 12.82
N GLY A 313 -25.12 25.92 12.69
CA GLY A 313 -26.49 26.05 12.23
C GLY A 313 -27.53 25.41 13.17
N GLY A 314 -27.17 25.10 14.43
CA GLY A 314 -28.06 24.50 15.39
C GLY A 314 -28.46 23.04 15.08
N TRP A 315 -27.74 22.40 14.13
CA TRP A 315 -28.02 21.03 13.70
C TRP A 315 -26.89 20.08 14.10
N ARG A 316 -27.25 18.82 14.41
CA ARG A 316 -26.29 17.77 14.81
C ARG A 316 -26.49 16.52 13.92
N ALA A 317 -25.37 15.88 13.59
CA ALA A 317 -25.30 14.68 12.74
C ALA A 317 -24.68 13.47 13.47
N ASP A 318 -24.52 13.55 14.79
CA ASP A 318 -23.79 12.56 15.59
C ASP A 318 -24.65 11.43 16.18
N SER A 319 -25.99 11.49 16.00
CA SER A 319 -26.93 10.40 16.26
C SER A 319 -28.13 10.50 15.32
N LEU A 320 -28.84 9.41 15.06
CA LEU A 320 -30.01 9.44 14.19
C LEU A 320 -31.08 10.41 14.74
N ALA A 321 -31.35 10.35 16.03
CA ALA A 321 -32.35 11.21 16.66
C ALA A 321 -32.02 12.71 16.54
N ALA A 322 -30.74 13.09 16.50
CA ALA A 322 -30.32 14.47 16.26
C ALA A 322 -30.31 14.79 14.75
N LEU A 323 -29.92 13.86 13.91
CA LEU A 323 -29.80 13.98 12.45
C LEU A 323 -31.11 14.38 11.77
N ILE A 324 -32.24 13.78 12.19
CA ILE A 324 -33.56 14.02 11.60
C ILE A 324 -34.25 15.30 12.12
N LYS A 325 -33.67 15.96 13.11
CA LYS A 325 -34.21 17.24 13.62
C LYS A 325 -33.86 18.39 12.68
N ALA A 326 -34.76 19.37 12.62
CA ALA A 326 -34.49 20.61 11.91
C ALA A 326 -33.36 21.40 12.59
N GLY A 327 -32.52 22.06 11.79
CA GLY A 327 -31.56 23.04 12.25
C GLY A 327 -32.15 24.44 12.45
N ALA A 328 -31.30 25.47 12.54
CA ALA A 328 -31.72 26.86 12.69
C ALA A 328 -32.53 27.39 11.49
N SER A 329 -32.44 26.74 10.31
CA SER A 329 -33.26 27.08 9.12
C SER A 329 -34.74 26.74 9.33
N GLY A 330 -35.07 25.85 10.28
CA GLY A 330 -36.41 25.33 10.49
C GLY A 330 -36.87 24.29 9.45
N SER A 331 -36.03 23.99 8.45
CA SER A 331 -36.29 22.96 7.44
C SER A 331 -35.85 21.61 7.95
N GLU A 332 -36.58 20.53 7.57
CA GLU A 332 -36.20 19.18 7.93
C GLU A 332 -34.91 18.76 7.20
N SER A 333 -33.93 18.28 7.96
CA SER A 333 -32.60 17.94 7.44
C SER A 333 -32.66 16.74 6.51
N PHE A 334 -33.41 15.70 6.90
CA PHE A 334 -33.67 14.50 6.08
C PHE A 334 -35.15 14.13 6.18
N LEU A 335 -35.81 14.01 5.03
CA LEU A 335 -37.22 13.67 4.90
C LEU A 335 -37.38 12.33 4.19
N ALA A 336 -38.00 11.38 4.84
CA ALA A 336 -38.19 10.02 4.31
C ALA A 336 -38.87 10.02 2.94
N GLY A 337 -38.24 9.48 1.91
CA GLY A 337 -38.76 9.43 0.54
C GLY A 337 -38.67 10.76 -0.25
N HIS A 338 -38.16 11.84 0.34
CA HIS A 338 -38.21 13.18 -0.26
C HIS A 338 -36.84 13.87 -0.31
N ARG A 339 -35.87 13.29 -1.05
CA ARG A 339 -34.50 13.82 -1.15
C ARG A 339 -34.44 15.26 -1.68
N ALA A 340 -35.32 15.66 -2.64
CA ALA A 340 -35.30 16.99 -3.24
C ALA A 340 -35.66 18.13 -2.26
N THR A 341 -36.33 17.81 -1.14
CA THR A 341 -36.72 18.75 -0.09
C THR A 341 -35.98 18.49 1.22
N SER A 342 -35.14 17.47 1.30
CA SER A 342 -34.25 17.21 2.43
C SER A 342 -33.12 18.26 2.43
N GLU A 343 -33.11 19.17 3.40
CA GLU A 343 -32.19 20.33 3.45
C GLU A 343 -30.72 19.87 3.39
N ALA A 344 -30.32 18.85 4.13
CA ALA A 344 -28.97 18.34 4.12
C ALA A 344 -28.59 17.77 2.75
N PHE A 345 -29.51 17.09 2.06
CA PHE A 345 -29.26 16.56 0.72
C PHE A 345 -29.11 17.66 -0.32
N VAL A 346 -29.93 18.69 -0.26
CA VAL A 346 -29.84 19.89 -1.14
C VAL A 346 -28.46 20.55 -0.96
N ARG A 347 -27.99 20.66 0.29
CA ARG A 347 -26.68 21.29 0.56
C ARG A 347 -25.50 20.45 0.10
N ILE A 348 -25.48 19.13 0.30
CA ILE A 348 -24.37 18.29 -0.15
C ILE A 348 -24.28 18.15 -1.68
N THR A 349 -25.40 18.43 -2.39
CA THR A 349 -25.47 18.40 -3.86
C THR A 349 -25.40 19.78 -4.51
N SER A 350 -25.30 20.87 -3.72
CA SER A 350 -25.24 22.23 -4.25
C SER A 350 -23.97 22.50 -5.05
N THR A 351 -24.11 23.15 -6.17
CA THR A 351 -22.97 23.66 -6.97
C THR A 351 -22.51 25.05 -6.50
N ASP A 352 -23.31 25.72 -5.65
CA ASP A 352 -22.96 26.99 -5.03
C ASP A 352 -22.03 26.76 -3.84
N ALA A 353 -20.80 27.25 -3.91
CA ALA A 353 -19.78 27.08 -2.91
C ALA A 353 -20.15 27.65 -1.53
N ASP A 354 -20.98 28.71 -1.48
CA ASP A 354 -21.41 29.33 -0.22
C ASP A 354 -22.54 28.56 0.47
N LEU A 355 -23.20 27.67 -0.26
CA LEU A 355 -24.28 26.80 0.25
C LEU A 355 -23.90 25.38 0.41
N ARG A 356 -22.87 24.92 -0.35
CA ARG A 356 -22.47 23.53 -0.38
C ARG A 356 -21.86 23.08 0.94
N MET A 357 -22.24 21.90 1.42
CA MET A 357 -21.63 21.22 2.56
C MET A 357 -20.79 20.01 2.09
N PRO A 358 -19.63 19.76 2.74
CA PRO A 358 -19.00 20.55 3.81
C PRO A 358 -18.54 21.93 3.34
N LEU A 359 -18.82 22.97 4.15
CA LEU A 359 -18.34 24.32 3.90
C LEU A 359 -16.80 24.34 4.05
N ASP A 360 -16.09 24.97 3.12
CA ASP A 360 -14.61 25.01 3.08
C ASP A 360 -13.93 23.64 3.01
N GLY A 361 -14.70 22.56 2.77
CA GLY A 361 -14.21 21.20 2.62
C GLY A 361 -14.37 20.64 1.21
N GLU A 362 -13.75 19.48 0.96
CA GLU A 362 -13.98 18.75 -0.30
C GLU A 362 -15.44 18.29 -0.40
N PRO A 363 -16.06 18.38 -1.57
CA PRO A 363 -17.40 17.85 -1.81
C PRO A 363 -17.48 16.36 -1.44
N LEU A 364 -18.68 15.89 -1.11
CA LEU A 364 -18.91 14.45 -1.03
C LEU A 364 -18.71 13.83 -2.42
N SER A 365 -18.15 12.63 -2.44
CA SER A 365 -18.05 11.84 -3.67
C SER A 365 -19.45 11.43 -4.16
N ASN A 366 -19.57 11.15 -5.46
CA ASN A 366 -20.82 10.66 -6.02
C ASN A 366 -21.32 9.38 -5.34
N LEU A 367 -20.42 8.50 -4.87
CA LEU A 367 -20.75 7.31 -4.10
C LEU A 367 -21.40 7.63 -2.75
N GLU A 368 -20.87 8.61 -2.03
CA GLU A 368 -21.41 9.05 -0.75
C GLU A 368 -22.78 9.72 -0.95
N ILE A 369 -22.92 10.55 -2.00
CA ILE A 369 -24.18 11.19 -2.36
C ILE A 369 -25.24 10.14 -2.74
N ASP A 370 -24.88 9.13 -3.53
CA ASP A 370 -25.78 8.05 -3.94
C ASP A 370 -26.22 7.16 -2.78
N ALA A 371 -25.32 6.86 -1.85
CA ALA A 371 -25.67 6.11 -0.66
C ALA A 371 -26.73 6.87 0.17
N ILE A 372 -26.50 8.17 0.41
CA ILE A 372 -27.47 9.03 1.13
C ILE A 372 -28.79 9.14 0.36
N ALA A 373 -28.75 9.32 -0.97
CA ALA A 373 -29.95 9.39 -1.81
C ALA A 373 -30.79 8.10 -1.67
N ARG A 374 -30.18 6.93 -1.81
CA ARG A 374 -30.87 5.64 -1.66
C ARG A 374 -31.45 5.45 -0.26
N TRP A 375 -30.74 5.90 0.77
CA TRP A 375 -31.22 5.83 2.15
C TRP A 375 -32.47 6.70 2.37
N ILE A 376 -32.48 7.93 1.82
CA ILE A 376 -33.64 8.81 1.89
C ILE A 376 -34.82 8.19 1.11
N ASP A 377 -34.58 7.76 -0.14
CA ASP A 377 -35.62 7.16 -1.00
C ASP A 377 -36.21 5.88 -0.41
N ALA A 378 -35.43 5.12 0.35
CA ALA A 378 -35.86 3.92 1.09
C ALA A 378 -36.67 4.26 2.37
N GLY A 379 -36.85 5.53 2.71
CA GLY A 379 -37.64 5.93 3.88
C GLY A 379 -36.83 6.07 5.17
N LEU A 380 -35.52 6.31 5.08
CA LEU A 380 -34.60 6.46 6.21
C LEU A 380 -34.52 5.18 7.10
N PRO A 381 -34.34 3.96 6.55
CA PRO A 381 -34.26 2.75 7.36
C PRO A 381 -33.13 2.87 8.40
N PHE A 382 -33.36 2.30 9.59
CA PHE A 382 -32.41 2.31 10.69
C PHE A 382 -32.22 0.91 11.24
N ASP A 383 -30.98 0.46 11.24
CA ASP A 383 -30.54 -0.86 11.72
C ASP A 383 -29.55 -0.76 12.90
N GLY A 384 -29.44 0.42 13.54
CA GLY A 384 -28.62 0.63 14.71
C GLY A 384 -29.27 0.18 16.01
N VAL A 385 -28.52 0.29 17.11
CA VAL A 385 -28.95 -0.15 18.45
C VAL A 385 -30.03 0.79 19.01
N SER A 386 -29.82 2.10 18.91
CA SER A 386 -30.76 3.15 19.34
C SER A 386 -30.52 4.44 18.57
N ALA A 387 -31.62 5.13 18.23
CA ALA A 387 -31.55 6.42 17.55
C ALA A 387 -30.81 7.51 18.34
N ASP A 388 -30.82 7.44 19.66
CA ASP A 388 -30.14 8.40 20.54
C ASP A 388 -28.66 8.07 20.78
N THR A 389 -28.22 6.85 20.48
CA THR A 389 -26.82 6.44 20.64
C THR A 389 -25.95 7.17 19.61
N LEU A 390 -24.77 7.65 20.03
CA LEU A 390 -23.83 8.31 19.14
C LEU A 390 -23.38 7.36 18.00
N LEU A 391 -23.23 7.91 16.80
CA LEU A 391 -22.80 7.14 15.63
C LEU A 391 -21.47 6.44 15.87
N VAL A 392 -20.52 7.10 16.53
CA VAL A 392 -19.19 6.56 16.82
C VAL A 392 -19.26 5.26 17.65
N ASP A 393 -20.27 5.11 18.47
CA ASP A 393 -20.46 3.93 19.34
C ASP A 393 -21.25 2.80 18.65
N GLN A 394 -21.88 3.09 17.52
CA GLN A 394 -22.72 2.14 16.77
C GLN A 394 -22.04 1.62 15.48
N ILE A 395 -21.16 2.43 14.88
CA ILE A 395 -20.47 2.05 13.63
C ILE A 395 -19.53 0.88 13.94
N PRO A 396 -19.75 -0.31 13.38
CA PRO A 396 -18.80 -1.38 13.56
C PRO A 396 -17.47 -0.99 12.93
N PRO A 397 -16.35 -1.33 13.57
CA PRO A 397 -15.03 -1.06 12.99
C PRO A 397 -14.92 -1.81 11.66
N PRO A 398 -14.28 -1.22 10.63
CA PRO A 398 -14.07 -1.87 9.33
C PRO A 398 -13.37 -3.21 9.54
N VAL A 399 -13.83 -4.24 8.84
CA VAL A 399 -13.20 -5.56 8.85
C VAL A 399 -12.28 -5.64 7.63
N HIS A 400 -11.00 -5.83 7.89
CA HIS A 400 -10.00 -6.03 6.84
C HIS A 400 -9.91 -7.50 6.43
N PRO A 401 -9.52 -7.79 5.19
CA PRO A 401 -9.23 -9.15 4.77
C PRO A 401 -8.18 -9.81 5.67
N ALA A 402 -8.29 -11.12 5.83
CA ALA A 402 -7.33 -11.88 6.62
C ALA A 402 -5.92 -11.79 6.03
N ALA A 403 -4.93 -11.73 6.90
CA ALA A 403 -3.53 -11.83 6.47
C ALA A 403 -3.26 -13.20 5.82
N PRO A 404 -2.39 -13.29 4.80
CA PRO A 404 -2.07 -14.55 4.16
C PRO A 404 -1.38 -15.51 5.14
N PRO A 405 -1.49 -16.84 4.96
CA PRO A 405 -0.84 -17.79 5.84
C PRO A 405 0.70 -17.71 5.77
N THR A 406 1.25 -17.31 4.64
CA THR A 406 2.69 -17.10 4.42
C THR A 406 2.89 -15.96 3.43
N TYR A 407 4.02 -15.26 3.51
CA TYR A 407 4.36 -14.21 2.54
C TYR A 407 5.13 -14.80 1.36
N VAL A 408 4.59 -14.63 0.15
CA VAL A 408 5.28 -14.99 -1.10
C VAL A 408 6.48 -14.06 -1.32
N THR A 409 6.30 -12.78 -1.04
CA THR A 409 7.36 -11.77 -0.99
C THR A 409 7.36 -11.17 0.40
N LEU A 410 8.54 -11.03 1.01
CA LEU A 410 8.63 -10.43 2.34
C LEU A 410 8.26 -8.95 2.30
N PRO A 411 7.27 -8.51 3.06
CA PRO A 411 6.93 -7.09 3.14
C PRO A 411 8.05 -6.32 3.85
N PRO A 412 8.32 -5.06 3.48
CA PRO A 412 9.22 -4.19 4.21
C PRO A 412 8.77 -4.07 5.68
N VAL A 413 9.69 -4.13 6.62
CA VAL A 413 9.39 -4.01 8.06
C VAL A 413 9.35 -2.54 8.45
N THR A 414 8.18 -1.91 8.33
CA THR A 414 7.98 -0.47 8.53
C THR A 414 7.66 -0.08 9.97
N ALA A 415 7.18 -1.01 10.78
CA ALA A 415 6.75 -0.76 12.16
C ALA A 415 7.27 -1.82 13.14
N LEU A 416 7.90 -1.38 14.21
CA LEU A 416 8.43 -2.20 15.29
C LEU A 416 8.15 -1.56 16.65
N ALA A 417 7.83 -2.39 17.66
CA ALA A 417 7.80 -1.96 19.06
C ALA A 417 8.08 -3.14 20.00
N PHE A 418 8.78 -2.91 21.11
CA PHE A 418 8.91 -3.91 22.16
C PHE A 418 7.74 -3.83 23.14
N THR A 419 7.23 -4.96 23.57
CA THR A 419 6.32 -5.08 24.70
C THR A 419 7.10 -5.01 26.02
N PRO A 420 6.46 -4.74 27.17
CA PRO A 420 7.13 -4.82 28.46
C PRO A 420 7.67 -6.20 28.82
N SER A 421 7.08 -7.28 28.26
CA SER A 421 7.56 -8.65 28.42
C SER A 421 8.84 -8.94 27.61
N GLY A 422 9.26 -8.01 26.74
CA GLY A 422 10.41 -8.17 25.86
C GLY A 422 10.11 -8.82 24.52
N ASP A 423 8.85 -9.16 24.21
CA ASP A 423 8.43 -9.59 22.89
C ASP A 423 8.49 -8.42 21.90
N LEU A 424 8.73 -8.74 20.64
CA LEU A 424 8.76 -7.75 19.57
C LEU A 424 7.47 -7.79 18.76
N LEU A 425 6.76 -6.66 18.70
CA LEU A 425 5.65 -6.44 17.78
C LEU A 425 6.23 -6.01 16.43
N VAL A 426 5.87 -6.71 15.37
CA VAL A 426 6.37 -6.45 14.01
C VAL A 426 5.19 -6.26 13.07
N GLY A 427 5.11 -5.11 12.42
CA GLY A 427 4.11 -4.86 11.38
C GLY A 427 4.38 -5.72 10.15
N GLY A 428 3.41 -6.55 9.81
CA GLY A 428 3.36 -7.37 8.62
C GLY A 428 2.30 -6.88 7.63
N TRP A 429 1.96 -7.72 6.66
CA TRP A 429 0.90 -7.45 5.71
C TRP A 429 -0.47 -7.79 6.31
N ARG A 430 -1.28 -6.78 6.62
CA ARG A 430 -2.61 -6.88 7.26
C ARG A 430 -2.60 -7.48 8.67
N GLU A 431 -1.43 -7.50 9.32
CA GLU A 431 -1.28 -8.05 10.65
C GLU A 431 -0.12 -7.43 11.43
N VAL A 432 -0.11 -7.69 12.72
CA VAL A 432 1.07 -7.53 13.58
C VAL A 432 1.46 -8.93 14.07
N LEU A 433 2.73 -9.28 13.88
CA LEU A 433 3.33 -10.49 14.42
C LEU A 433 3.93 -10.20 15.80
N VAL A 434 3.61 -11.02 16.78
CA VAL A 434 4.29 -11.04 18.08
C VAL A 434 5.40 -12.05 18.01
N VAL A 435 6.65 -11.58 18.07
CA VAL A 435 7.83 -12.38 17.76
C VAL A 435 8.75 -12.45 18.96
N ASP A 436 9.33 -13.62 19.21
CA ASP A 436 10.45 -13.77 20.12
C ASP A 436 11.71 -13.15 19.49
N PRO A 437 12.31 -12.09 20.07
CA PRO A 437 13.39 -11.35 19.44
C PRO A 437 14.71 -12.14 19.34
N ALA A 438 14.88 -13.21 20.12
CA ALA A 438 16.10 -14.01 20.12
C ALA A 438 16.07 -15.10 19.03
N SER A 439 14.90 -15.71 18.81
CA SER A 439 14.75 -16.82 17.87
C SER A 439 14.09 -16.44 16.54
N GLY A 440 13.37 -15.32 16.50
CA GLY A 440 12.50 -14.95 15.39
C GLY A 440 11.20 -15.78 15.32
N GLY A 441 10.94 -16.62 16.33
CA GLY A 441 9.73 -17.43 16.37
C GLY A 441 8.48 -16.61 16.59
N VAL A 442 7.47 -16.76 15.74
CA VAL A 442 6.17 -16.08 15.86
C VAL A 442 5.36 -16.75 16.98
N ARG A 443 5.00 -15.98 18.00
CA ARG A 443 4.19 -16.44 19.15
C ARG A 443 2.69 -16.30 18.87
N SER A 444 2.30 -15.20 18.23
CA SER A 444 0.91 -14.96 17.83
C SER A 444 0.83 -13.99 16.65
N ARG A 445 -0.33 -13.99 15.98
CA ARG A 445 -0.67 -13.14 14.84
C ARG A 445 -1.91 -12.34 15.19
N ILE A 446 -1.84 -11.03 15.02
CA ILE A 446 -2.93 -10.09 15.30
C ILE A 446 -3.37 -9.51 13.97
N GLY A 447 -4.47 -10.02 13.44
CA GLY A 447 -5.02 -9.63 12.14
C GLY A 447 -6.01 -8.48 12.22
N ASN A 448 -6.85 -8.37 11.16
CA ASN A 448 -7.84 -7.30 11.02
C ASN A 448 -7.19 -5.90 11.05
N LEU A 449 -6.14 -5.73 10.26
CA LEU A 449 -5.39 -4.48 10.08
C LEU A 449 -5.40 -4.07 8.61
N PRO A 450 -5.24 -2.76 8.30
CA PRO A 450 -5.03 -2.31 6.94
C PRO A 450 -3.75 -2.91 6.36
N GLU A 451 -3.57 -2.79 5.05
CA GLU A 451 -2.49 -3.46 4.33
C GLU A 451 -1.11 -3.18 4.90
N ARG A 452 -0.86 -1.96 5.34
CA ARG A 452 0.45 -1.54 5.86
C ARG A 452 0.32 -0.90 7.22
N SER A 453 1.18 -1.31 8.13
CA SER A 453 1.38 -0.68 9.44
C SER A 453 2.52 0.32 9.34
N SER A 454 2.25 1.61 9.51
CA SER A 454 3.25 2.68 9.48
C SER A 454 4.00 2.81 10.82
N ARG A 455 3.28 2.60 11.93
CA ARG A 455 3.82 2.74 13.27
C ARG A 455 3.09 1.83 14.26
N ILE A 456 3.86 1.29 15.22
CA ILE A 456 3.33 0.63 16.41
C ILE A 456 3.81 1.41 17.62
N ALA A 457 2.90 1.75 18.55
CA ALA A 457 3.21 2.46 19.79
C ALA A 457 2.59 1.73 20.98
N VAL A 458 3.40 1.29 21.91
CA VAL A 458 2.95 0.64 23.15
C VAL A 458 2.53 1.71 24.16
N HIS A 459 1.40 1.49 24.82
CA HIS A 459 0.87 2.38 25.87
C HIS A 459 1.86 2.50 27.03
N PRO A 460 1.97 3.67 27.69
CA PRO A 460 2.90 3.86 28.82
C PRO A 460 2.74 2.86 29.98
N ALA A 461 1.52 2.39 30.25
CA ALA A 461 1.28 1.34 31.24
C ALA A 461 1.67 -0.07 30.74
N GLY A 462 1.94 -0.23 29.45
CA GLY A 462 2.38 -1.49 28.87
C GLY A 462 1.30 -2.56 28.73
N ASP A 463 0.03 -2.22 28.83
CA ASP A 463 -1.12 -3.13 28.81
C ASP A 463 -1.79 -3.27 27.42
N ARG A 464 -1.55 -2.32 26.53
CA ARG A 464 -2.15 -2.20 25.20
C ARG A 464 -1.19 -1.53 24.23
N PHE A 465 -1.53 -1.54 22.94
CA PHE A 465 -0.75 -0.86 21.90
C PHE A 465 -1.64 -0.28 20.81
N ALA A 466 -1.13 0.72 20.12
CA ALA A 466 -1.73 1.34 18.94
C ALA A 466 -0.97 0.94 17.68
N VAL A 467 -1.69 0.67 16.60
CA VAL A 467 -1.15 0.45 15.25
C VAL A 467 -1.70 1.53 14.34
N ALA A 468 -0.85 2.37 13.81
CA ALA A 468 -1.17 3.32 12.75
C ALA A 468 -0.90 2.70 11.39
N GLY A 469 -1.72 3.02 10.42
CA GLY A 469 -1.54 2.53 9.06
C GLY A 469 -2.66 3.01 8.15
N GLY A 470 -2.80 2.33 7.02
CA GLY A 470 -3.83 2.67 6.04
C GLY A 470 -3.51 2.15 4.66
N VAL A 471 -4.26 2.68 3.70
CA VAL A 471 -4.04 2.51 2.27
C VAL A 471 -3.97 3.91 1.68
N PRO A 472 -2.88 4.27 0.99
CA PRO A 472 -2.71 5.60 0.41
C PRO A 472 -3.93 6.02 -0.42
N GLY A 473 -4.40 7.27 -0.22
CA GLY A 473 -5.56 7.83 -0.92
C GLY A 473 -6.91 7.18 -0.63
N ARG A 474 -7.01 6.21 0.30
CA ARG A 474 -8.26 5.48 0.58
C ARG A 474 -8.65 5.46 2.06
N LEU A 475 -7.71 5.15 2.92
CA LEU A 475 -8.00 4.92 4.33
C LEU A 475 -6.80 5.23 5.20
N GLY A 476 -7.01 5.95 6.29
CA GLY A 476 -6.07 6.08 7.38
C GLY A 476 -6.75 5.76 8.69
N GLU A 477 -6.20 4.85 9.47
CA GLU A 477 -6.76 4.48 10.76
C GLU A 477 -5.69 4.16 11.79
N VAL A 478 -6.08 4.24 13.05
CA VAL A 478 -5.31 3.73 14.18
C VAL A 478 -6.17 2.69 14.88
N ARG A 479 -5.62 1.50 15.09
CA ARG A 479 -6.27 0.44 15.85
C ARG A 479 -5.60 0.23 17.20
N LEU A 480 -6.39 0.15 18.24
CA LEU A 480 -5.96 -0.11 19.61
C LEU A 480 -6.23 -1.57 19.96
N PHE A 481 -5.20 -2.26 20.43
CA PHE A 481 -5.28 -3.65 20.82
C PHE A 481 -4.80 -3.86 22.25
N THR A 482 -5.33 -4.86 22.95
CA THR A 482 -4.66 -5.45 24.09
C THR A 482 -3.39 -6.16 23.66
N LEU A 483 -2.43 -6.44 24.58
CA LEU A 483 -1.26 -7.26 24.24
C LEU A 483 -1.63 -8.69 23.80
N ALA A 484 -2.81 -9.18 24.15
CA ALA A 484 -3.34 -10.47 23.70
C ALA A 484 -3.89 -10.43 22.26
N GLY A 485 -3.99 -9.25 21.65
CA GLY A 485 -4.48 -9.06 20.28
C GLY A 485 -5.98 -8.83 20.16
N GLU A 486 -6.68 -8.56 21.27
CA GLU A 486 -8.07 -8.17 21.25
C GLU A 486 -8.21 -6.71 20.80
N LEU A 487 -9.06 -6.45 19.80
CA LEU A 487 -9.33 -5.11 19.30
C LEU A 487 -10.17 -4.33 20.32
N LEU A 488 -9.61 -3.27 20.85
CA LEU A 488 -10.28 -2.38 21.80
C LEU A 488 -11.05 -1.28 21.09
N ARG A 489 -10.43 -0.66 20.06
CA ARG A 489 -11.01 0.51 19.38
C ARG A 489 -10.37 0.77 18.02
N VAL A 490 -11.13 1.43 17.14
CA VAL A 490 -10.65 1.96 15.88
C VAL A 490 -10.85 3.47 15.87
N LEU A 491 -9.79 4.21 15.60
CA LEU A 491 -9.81 5.63 15.36
C LEU A 491 -9.65 5.84 13.85
N ALA A 492 -10.59 6.52 13.22
CA ALA A 492 -10.58 6.76 11.77
C ALA A 492 -10.26 8.24 11.48
N PRO A 493 -9.00 8.64 11.46
CA PRO A 493 -8.61 10.05 11.28
C PRO A 493 -8.86 10.60 9.88
N GLY A 494 -8.99 9.78 8.84
CA GLY A 494 -9.22 10.31 7.51
C GLY A 494 -9.24 9.30 6.38
N ALA A 495 -9.32 9.84 5.15
CA ALA A 495 -9.37 9.08 3.90
C ALA A 495 -7.98 8.79 3.31
N ASP A 496 -6.91 9.09 4.04
CA ASP A 496 -5.54 8.86 3.60
C ASP A 496 -4.67 8.35 4.76
N ILE A 497 -3.54 7.74 4.44
CA ILE A 497 -2.69 6.99 5.35
C ILE A 497 -2.29 7.79 6.60
N VAL A 498 -2.25 7.10 7.75
CA VAL A 498 -1.67 7.61 8.99
C VAL A 498 -0.20 7.21 9.04
N HIS A 499 0.69 8.20 9.18
CA HIS A 499 2.13 7.98 9.19
C HIS A 499 2.70 7.66 10.56
N ASP A 500 2.19 8.31 11.62
CA ASP A 500 2.72 8.14 12.97
C ASP A 500 1.62 8.26 14.02
N VAL A 501 1.85 7.62 15.16
CA VAL A 501 0.98 7.63 16.34
C VAL A 501 1.80 7.67 17.61
N ALA A 502 1.39 8.50 18.56
CA ALA A 502 2.06 8.64 19.84
C ALA A 502 1.05 8.75 20.99
N TRP A 503 1.29 8.00 22.07
CA TRP A 503 0.55 8.11 23.33
C TRP A 503 1.02 9.32 24.12
N SER A 504 0.08 10.02 24.80
CA SER A 504 0.44 10.99 25.84
C SER A 504 1.21 10.30 26.96
N PRO A 505 2.05 11.02 27.73
CA PRO A 505 2.74 10.43 28.87
C PRO A 505 1.81 9.82 29.93
N SER A 506 0.59 10.37 30.06
CA SER A 506 -0.48 9.84 30.94
C SER A 506 -1.20 8.62 30.35
N GLY A 507 -1.09 8.37 29.04
CA GLY A 507 -1.80 7.30 28.33
C GLY A 507 -3.27 7.59 28.01
N ASP A 508 -3.81 8.73 28.43
CA ASP A 508 -5.23 9.09 28.25
C ASP A 508 -5.53 9.67 26.86
N ARG A 509 -4.50 10.04 26.09
CA ARG A 509 -4.62 10.65 24.75
C ARG A 509 -3.72 9.99 23.74
N ILE A 510 -4.14 10.08 22.49
CA ILE A 510 -3.39 9.62 21.32
C ILE A 510 -3.29 10.75 20.31
N ALA A 511 -2.08 11.09 19.91
CA ALA A 511 -1.82 12.00 18.79
C ALA A 511 -1.53 11.21 17.53
N VAL A 512 -2.12 11.62 16.41
CA VAL A 512 -2.11 10.92 15.13
C VAL A 512 -1.66 11.88 14.04
N ALA A 513 -0.63 11.53 13.29
CA ALA A 513 -0.08 12.29 12.16
C ALA A 513 -0.56 11.70 10.83
N SER A 514 -1.14 12.53 9.97
CA SER A 514 -1.82 12.08 8.75
C SER A 514 -1.32 12.79 7.49
N SER A 515 -1.53 12.14 6.34
CA SER A 515 -1.25 12.69 5.00
C SER A 515 -2.08 13.94 4.66
N ASP A 516 -3.18 14.20 5.36
CA ASP A 516 -4.00 15.40 5.13
C ASP A 516 -3.42 16.69 5.77
N ALA A 517 -2.12 16.69 6.09
CA ALA A 517 -1.39 17.80 6.71
C ALA A 517 -1.89 18.18 8.11
N THR A 518 -2.68 17.34 8.78
CA THR A 518 -3.20 17.58 10.12
C THR A 518 -2.62 16.62 11.17
N VAL A 519 -2.67 17.07 12.43
CA VAL A 519 -2.51 16.21 13.60
C VAL A 519 -3.82 16.16 14.35
N ARG A 520 -4.29 14.98 14.68
CA ARG A 520 -5.50 14.79 15.48
C ARG A 520 -5.17 14.18 16.82
N ILE A 521 -5.82 14.70 17.86
CA ILE A 521 -5.71 14.21 19.23
C ILE A 521 -7.03 13.55 19.60
N PHE A 522 -6.96 12.28 19.96
CA PHE A 522 -8.11 11.50 20.39
C PHE A 522 -8.03 11.18 21.88
N ASP A 523 -9.17 11.10 22.53
CA ASP A 523 -9.32 10.45 23.83
C ASP A 523 -9.17 8.93 23.64
N ALA A 524 -8.28 8.33 24.39
CA ALA A 524 -7.92 6.93 24.20
C ALA A 524 -9.02 5.95 24.64
N GLU A 525 -9.84 6.36 25.62
CA GLU A 525 -10.91 5.51 26.17
C GLU A 525 -12.18 5.62 25.34
N SER A 526 -12.64 6.83 25.04
CA SER A 526 -13.86 7.04 24.26
C SER A 526 -13.64 6.96 22.74
N GLY A 527 -12.41 7.17 22.26
CA GLY A 527 -12.11 7.32 20.83
C GLY A 527 -12.56 8.64 20.22
N SER A 528 -13.10 9.57 21.04
CA SER A 528 -13.59 10.85 20.55
C SER A 528 -12.44 11.76 20.11
N LEU A 529 -12.67 12.52 19.04
CA LEU A 529 -11.75 13.54 18.58
C LEU A 529 -11.76 14.73 19.57
N VAL A 530 -10.64 14.92 20.28
CA VAL A 530 -10.46 16.04 21.22
C VAL A 530 -10.04 17.30 20.48
N ARG A 531 -9.15 17.17 19.48
CA ARG A 531 -8.62 18.31 18.73
C ARG A 531 -8.08 17.90 17.37
N SER A 532 -8.25 18.79 16.39
CA SER A 532 -7.54 18.76 15.12
C SER A 532 -6.64 19.99 15.03
N ILE A 533 -5.38 19.80 14.66
CA ILE A 533 -4.37 20.85 14.51
C ILE A 533 -3.95 20.86 13.05
N ALA A 534 -4.31 21.92 12.34
CA ALA A 534 -3.84 22.23 10.98
C ALA A 534 -2.73 23.28 11.07
N GLY A 535 -1.56 22.97 10.55
CA GLY A 535 -0.43 23.91 10.68
C GLY A 535 0.71 23.61 9.72
N HIS A 536 0.65 22.47 9.02
CA HIS A 536 1.59 22.09 7.97
C HIS A 536 0.98 22.32 6.59
N ARG A 537 1.85 22.39 5.57
CA ARG A 537 1.44 22.57 4.16
C ARG A 537 1.46 21.26 3.37
N ASP A 538 1.93 20.19 4.03
CA ASP A 538 2.12 18.87 3.43
C ASP A 538 2.03 17.81 4.52
N TRP A 539 2.07 16.55 4.16
CA TRP A 539 1.94 15.39 5.04
C TRP A 539 2.67 15.55 6.37
N VAL A 540 1.99 15.24 7.46
CA VAL A 540 2.63 15.13 8.77
C VAL A 540 3.14 13.70 8.93
N LEU A 541 4.46 13.56 9.01
CA LEU A 541 5.16 12.28 8.98
C LEU A 541 5.56 11.76 10.37
N ALA A 542 5.64 12.66 11.36
CA ALA A 542 6.04 12.32 12.72
C ALA A 542 5.30 13.16 13.75
N VAL A 543 5.00 12.57 14.91
CA VAL A 543 4.37 13.24 16.05
C VAL A 543 4.97 12.78 17.37
N ALA A 544 5.15 13.71 18.32
CA ALA A 544 5.63 13.41 19.67
C ALA A 544 4.98 14.32 20.70
N TRP A 545 4.82 13.80 21.92
CA TRP A 545 4.35 14.54 23.07
C TRP A 545 5.54 15.09 23.89
N SER A 546 5.36 16.28 24.47
CA SER A 546 6.30 16.76 25.50
C SER A 546 6.22 15.86 26.74
N PRO A 547 7.30 15.79 27.55
CA PRO A 547 7.32 14.95 28.73
C PRO A 547 6.20 15.27 29.75
N ASP A 548 5.76 16.53 29.81
CA ASP A 548 4.67 17.01 30.67
C ASP A 548 3.27 16.85 30.00
N GLY A 549 3.20 16.41 28.76
CA GLY A 549 1.96 16.27 28.01
C GLY A 549 1.27 17.56 27.58
N SER A 550 1.91 18.72 27.76
CA SER A 550 1.32 20.04 27.45
C SER A 550 1.48 20.45 25.99
N ARG A 551 2.46 19.89 25.29
CA ARG A 551 2.81 20.27 23.91
C ARG A 551 2.85 19.06 22.97
N ILE A 552 2.60 19.35 21.68
CA ILE A 552 2.72 18.39 20.59
C ILE A 552 3.80 18.90 19.62
N ALA A 553 4.75 18.06 19.29
CA ALA A 553 5.73 18.31 18.25
C ALA A 553 5.43 17.47 17.01
N THR A 554 5.69 18.02 15.83
CA THR A 554 5.39 17.41 14.53
C THR A 554 6.52 17.60 13.55
N GLY A 555 6.76 16.59 12.71
CA GLY A 555 7.64 16.65 11.53
C GLY A 555 6.83 16.45 10.27
N SER A 556 7.14 17.20 9.22
CA SER A 556 6.34 17.18 7.98
C SER A 556 7.19 17.07 6.71
N ARG A 557 6.55 16.60 5.66
CA ARG A 557 7.05 16.62 4.29
C ARG A 557 7.31 18.05 3.78
N ASP A 558 6.65 19.06 4.37
CA ASP A 558 6.91 20.48 4.10
C ASP A 558 8.30 20.96 4.59
N ARG A 559 9.15 20.05 5.08
CA ARG A 559 10.53 20.27 5.57
C ARG A 559 10.60 21.11 6.84
N THR A 560 9.51 21.20 7.60
CA THR A 560 9.50 21.89 8.90
C THR A 560 9.24 20.93 10.06
N ALA A 561 9.82 21.25 11.21
CA ALA A 561 9.40 20.73 12.49
C ALA A 561 8.65 21.83 13.26
N LYS A 562 7.52 21.52 13.87
CA LYS A 562 6.68 22.48 14.57
C LYS A 562 6.32 21.98 15.96
N VAL A 563 6.08 22.93 16.86
CA VAL A 563 5.59 22.66 18.22
C VAL A 563 4.29 23.44 18.45
N PHE A 564 3.30 22.76 18.96
CA PHE A 564 1.96 23.31 19.23
C PHE A 564 1.61 23.16 20.71
N ASP A 565 0.85 24.08 21.24
CA ASP A 565 0.16 23.94 22.53
C ASP A 565 -0.99 22.95 22.39
N ARG A 566 -1.03 21.93 23.23
CA ARG A 566 -2.06 20.88 23.14
C ARG A 566 -3.47 21.40 23.38
N ALA A 567 -3.62 22.30 24.35
CA ALA A 567 -4.94 22.75 24.81
C ALA A 567 -5.61 23.70 23.81
N SER A 568 -4.84 24.63 23.23
CA SER A 568 -5.34 25.64 22.28
C SER A 568 -5.14 25.23 20.81
N GLY A 569 -4.17 24.36 20.52
CA GLY A 569 -3.71 24.08 19.15
C GLY A 569 -2.83 25.19 18.57
N ALA A 570 -2.46 26.20 19.36
CA ALA A 570 -1.65 27.33 18.93
C ALA A 570 -0.23 26.88 18.55
N LEU A 571 0.28 27.42 17.45
CA LEU A 571 1.67 27.22 17.02
C LEU A 571 2.61 27.97 17.98
N LEU A 572 3.52 27.25 18.61
CA LEU A 572 4.51 27.80 19.53
C LEU A 572 5.87 28.04 18.87
N ALA A 573 6.29 27.13 17.97
CA ALA A 573 7.57 27.23 17.29
C ALA A 573 7.54 26.55 15.90
N THR A 574 8.35 27.09 14.98
CA THR A 574 8.62 26.46 13.68
C THR A 574 10.13 26.44 13.44
N TYR A 575 10.67 25.25 13.20
CA TYR A 575 12.07 25.06 12.78
C TYR A 575 12.08 24.67 11.29
N SER A 576 12.68 25.54 10.46
CA SER A 576 12.65 25.46 8.99
C SER A 576 14.01 25.27 8.35
N ARG A 577 15.00 24.74 9.10
CA ARG A 577 16.37 24.51 8.58
C ARG A 577 16.60 23.14 7.98
N HIS A 578 15.56 22.32 7.86
CA HIS A 578 15.66 21.05 7.13
C HIS A 578 15.53 21.26 5.64
N ASP A 579 16.41 20.62 4.88
CA ASP A 579 16.42 20.67 3.40
C ASP A 579 15.55 19.58 2.76
N ALA A 580 15.04 18.63 3.58
CA ALA A 580 14.26 17.48 3.15
C ALA A 580 13.14 17.17 4.18
N PRO A 581 12.16 16.28 3.86
CA PRO A 581 11.09 15.86 4.75
C PRO A 581 11.55 15.46 6.15
N VAL A 582 10.86 15.90 7.20
CA VAL A 582 11.14 15.58 8.59
C VAL A 582 10.33 14.35 9.00
N ARG A 583 11.02 13.21 9.20
CA ARG A 583 10.39 11.91 9.51
C ARG A 583 10.53 11.45 10.94
N GLY A 584 11.28 12.16 11.76
CA GLY A 584 11.46 11.81 13.16
C GLY A 584 11.50 13.04 14.04
N ILE A 585 10.84 12.97 15.20
CA ILE A 585 10.80 14.08 16.13
C ILE A 585 10.73 13.56 17.58
N LEU A 586 11.51 14.16 18.48
CA LEU A 586 11.52 13.86 19.90
C LEU A 586 11.76 15.13 20.71
N PHE A 587 11.16 15.21 21.89
CA PHE A 587 11.58 16.19 22.89
C PHE A 587 12.87 15.73 23.59
N ALA A 588 13.80 16.63 23.78
CA ALA A 588 14.92 16.41 24.69
C ALA A 588 14.45 16.43 26.15
N PRO A 589 15.22 15.88 27.09
CA PRO A 589 14.90 15.94 28.51
C PRO A 589 14.65 17.40 28.98
N GLY A 590 13.64 17.58 29.80
CA GLY A 590 13.20 18.92 30.24
C GLY A 590 12.24 19.63 29.32
N GLY A 591 12.08 19.15 28.07
CA GLY A 591 11.05 19.65 27.12
C GLY A 591 11.32 21.01 26.49
N GLU A 592 12.51 21.62 26.69
CA GLU A 592 12.86 22.93 26.12
C GLU A 592 13.58 22.85 24.78
N GLU A 593 14.06 21.68 24.44
CA GLU A 593 14.74 21.42 23.17
C GLU A 593 14.12 20.24 22.43
N MET A 594 14.25 20.27 21.12
CA MET A 594 13.77 19.24 20.21
C MET A 594 14.93 18.55 19.49
N ILE A 595 14.71 17.29 19.14
CA ILE A 595 15.52 16.54 18.18
C ILE A 595 14.61 16.22 17.00
N SER A 596 14.99 16.65 15.80
CA SER A 596 14.26 16.37 14.57
C SER A 596 15.18 15.79 13.52
N ALA A 597 14.74 14.77 12.81
CA ALA A 597 15.54 14.08 11.78
C ALA A 597 14.83 14.10 10.43
N SER A 598 15.62 14.26 9.37
CA SER A 598 15.11 14.42 8.02
C SER A 598 15.81 13.51 7.00
N ASP A 599 15.18 13.37 5.83
CA ASP A 599 15.76 12.67 4.67
C ASP A 599 17.05 13.30 4.16
N ALA A 600 17.41 14.52 4.63
CA ALA A 600 18.72 15.14 4.38
C ALA A 600 19.89 14.46 5.11
N GLN A 601 19.73 13.21 5.53
CA GLN A 601 20.75 12.35 6.13
C GLN A 601 21.30 12.85 7.46
N LYS A 602 20.51 13.65 8.20
CA LYS A 602 20.92 14.23 9.47
C LYS A 602 19.78 14.35 10.46
N TRP A 603 20.12 14.45 11.74
CA TRP A 603 19.23 14.98 12.75
C TRP A 603 19.79 16.32 13.28
N ASP A 604 18.88 17.22 13.67
CA ASP A 604 19.15 18.53 14.26
C ASP A 604 18.58 18.59 15.67
N ARG A 605 19.33 19.20 16.60
CA ARG A 605 18.87 19.61 17.93
C ARG A 605 18.68 21.12 17.95
N TRP A 606 17.59 21.59 18.48
CA TRP A 606 17.24 23.01 18.47
C TRP A 606 16.40 23.42 19.69
N LYS A 607 16.53 24.68 20.10
CA LYS A 607 15.75 25.28 21.20
C LYS A 607 14.36 25.70 20.69
N ILE A 608 13.30 25.33 21.44
CA ILE A 608 11.92 25.62 21.06
C ILE A 608 11.63 27.10 21.09
N ALA A 609 11.99 27.80 22.19
CA ALA A 609 11.62 29.19 22.43
C ALA A 609 12.08 30.16 21.34
N ALA A 610 13.23 29.91 20.71
CA ALA A 610 13.79 30.77 19.69
C ALA A 610 13.94 30.10 18.30
N ALA A 611 13.51 28.84 18.19
CA ALA A 611 13.71 27.97 17.01
C ALA A 611 15.18 27.96 16.54
N THR A 612 16.14 28.03 17.49
CA THR A 612 17.58 28.14 17.16
C THR A 612 18.25 26.79 17.19
N HIS A 613 19.08 26.56 16.17
CA HIS A 613 19.95 25.39 16.08
C HIS A 613 20.94 25.30 17.23
N VAL A 614 21.13 24.12 17.78
CA VAL A 614 22.09 23.82 18.84
C VAL A 614 23.20 22.92 18.31
N ARG A 615 22.83 21.83 17.64
CA ARG A 615 23.72 20.78 17.18
C ARG A 615 23.06 19.94 16.11
N ASP A 616 23.86 19.31 15.27
CA ASP A 616 23.44 18.29 14.30
C ASP A 616 24.41 17.13 14.21
N SER A 617 24.02 16.07 13.54
CA SER A 617 24.91 14.96 13.19
C SER A 617 24.48 14.33 11.88
N HIS A 618 25.43 14.20 10.96
CA HIS A 618 25.25 13.49 9.69
C HIS A 618 25.37 11.99 9.88
N LEU A 619 24.49 11.23 9.20
CA LEU A 619 24.36 9.79 9.32
C LEU A 619 24.77 9.03 8.04
N GLY A 620 24.98 9.74 6.92
CA GLY A 620 25.39 9.16 5.65
C GLY A 620 24.29 8.39 4.89
N GLY A 621 23.04 8.57 5.28
CA GLY A 621 21.87 8.00 4.62
C GLY A 621 20.59 8.61 5.16
N GLU A 622 19.50 8.52 4.39
CA GLU A 622 18.16 9.01 4.77
C GLU A 622 17.70 8.43 6.12
N VAL A 623 16.94 9.22 6.86
CA VAL A 623 16.41 8.86 8.19
C VAL A 623 14.92 8.68 8.10
N PHE A 624 14.43 7.52 8.56
CA PHE A 624 13.00 7.18 8.46
C PHE A 624 12.23 7.41 9.76
N GLN A 625 12.88 7.41 10.91
CA GLN A 625 12.24 7.67 12.22
C GLN A 625 13.27 7.99 13.31
N LEU A 626 12.77 8.45 14.46
CA LEU A 626 13.50 8.52 15.72
C LEU A 626 12.75 7.74 16.80
N VAL A 627 13.48 7.00 17.62
CA VAL A 627 12.91 6.27 18.77
C VAL A 627 13.69 6.56 20.03
N ALA A 628 13.00 7.04 21.05
CA ALA A 628 13.57 7.23 22.38
C ALA A 628 13.74 5.87 23.10
N ALA A 629 14.83 5.72 23.84
CA ALA A 629 15.16 4.53 24.62
C ALA A 629 15.83 4.95 25.95
N GLY A 630 15.04 5.25 26.95
CA GLY A 630 15.56 5.77 28.24
C GLY A 630 16.33 7.07 28.06
N GLU A 631 17.63 7.06 28.42
CA GLU A 631 18.53 8.20 28.23
C GLU A 631 19.12 8.31 26.81
N PHE A 632 18.70 7.44 25.89
CA PHE A 632 19.20 7.38 24.53
C PHE A 632 18.09 7.62 23.50
N PHE A 633 18.50 7.84 22.26
CA PHE A 633 17.64 7.70 21.10
C PHE A 633 18.35 6.92 19.97
N VAL A 634 17.57 6.17 19.21
CA VAL A 634 18.06 5.34 18.11
C VAL A 634 17.53 5.89 16.80
N VAL A 635 18.41 5.92 15.79
CA VAL A 635 18.13 6.44 14.47
C VAL A 635 18.50 5.37 13.42
N PRO A 636 17.54 4.80 12.68
CA PRO A 636 17.85 3.98 11.53
C PRO A 636 18.21 4.88 10.35
N SER A 637 19.20 4.48 9.57
CA SER A 637 19.65 5.21 8.39
C SER A 637 19.71 4.33 7.16
N ALA A 638 19.40 4.89 6.01
CA ALA A 638 19.47 4.21 4.71
C ALA A 638 20.90 3.77 4.32
N ASN A 639 21.93 4.25 5.04
CA ASN A 639 23.31 3.75 4.91
C ASN A 639 23.48 2.30 5.41
N GLY A 640 22.39 1.69 5.92
CA GLY A 640 22.35 0.33 6.44
C GLY A 640 22.70 0.22 7.92
N LYS A 641 22.82 1.31 8.67
CA LYS A 641 23.18 1.28 10.09
C LYS A 641 22.09 1.92 10.95
N ALA A 642 21.93 1.44 12.19
CA ALA A 642 21.23 2.16 13.22
C ALA A 642 22.23 2.80 14.20
N HIS A 643 21.97 4.03 14.59
CA HIS A 643 22.88 4.83 15.40
C HIS A 643 22.26 5.14 16.76
N LEU A 644 23.00 4.90 17.82
CA LEU A 644 22.62 5.22 19.19
C LEU A 644 23.28 6.51 19.65
N PHE A 645 22.49 7.43 20.15
CA PHE A 645 22.94 8.72 20.70
C PHE A 645 22.39 8.93 22.10
N LYS A 646 23.10 9.69 22.94
CA LYS A 646 22.58 10.17 24.21
C LYS A 646 21.51 11.23 23.98
N LEU A 647 20.40 11.11 24.65
CA LEU A 647 19.28 12.06 24.53
C LEU A 647 19.62 13.43 25.15
N GLN A 648 20.50 13.45 26.16
CA GLN A 648 20.87 14.66 26.90
C GLN A 648 21.69 15.65 26.05
N ASP A 649 22.67 15.17 25.29
CA ASP A 649 23.64 16.02 24.60
C ASP A 649 23.81 15.68 23.10
N GLY A 650 23.26 14.56 22.63
CA GLY A 650 23.37 14.07 21.26
C GLY A 650 24.75 13.46 20.94
N GLU A 651 25.52 13.05 21.96
CA GLU A 651 26.78 12.34 21.74
C GLU A 651 26.49 10.93 21.17
N LYS A 652 27.24 10.57 20.13
CA LYS A 652 27.13 9.23 19.51
C LYS A 652 27.75 8.18 20.42
N VAL A 653 26.98 7.19 20.78
CA VAL A 653 27.40 6.09 21.66
C VAL A 653 27.84 4.87 20.84
N ARG A 654 27.05 4.51 19.81
CA ARG A 654 27.24 3.25 19.09
C ARG A 654 26.59 3.24 17.71
N GLU A 655 27.06 2.29 16.89
CA GLU A 655 26.42 1.88 15.65
C GLU A 655 26.04 0.39 15.72
N TYR A 656 24.91 0.06 15.13
CA TYR A 656 24.44 -1.31 14.92
C TYR A 656 24.46 -1.60 13.42
N ASP A 657 25.24 -2.58 13.01
CA ASP A 657 25.42 -2.93 11.60
C ASP A 657 24.75 -4.29 11.32
N PRO A 658 23.70 -4.34 10.47
CA PRO A 658 23.05 -5.58 10.08
C PRO A 658 23.88 -6.44 9.12
N GLY A 659 24.97 -5.89 8.59
CA GLY A 659 25.78 -6.50 7.53
C GLY A 659 25.28 -6.19 6.11
N ALA A 660 26.19 -6.31 5.16
CA ALA A 660 26.07 -6.17 3.70
C ALA A 660 24.85 -5.45 3.12
N GLY A 661 24.93 -4.10 3.04
CA GLY A 661 24.11 -3.30 2.11
C GLY A 661 22.60 -3.24 2.39
N ARG A 662 22.13 -3.68 3.54
CA ARG A 662 20.70 -3.66 3.90
C ARG A 662 20.26 -2.26 4.30
N ARG A 663 19.14 -1.81 3.75
CA ARG A 663 18.53 -0.53 4.09
C ARG A 663 17.64 -0.69 5.32
N LEU A 664 17.98 -0.01 6.42
CA LEU A 664 17.14 0.02 7.62
C LEU A 664 16.07 1.10 7.50
N ILE A 665 14.81 0.74 7.73
CA ILE A 665 13.67 1.63 7.58
C ILE A 665 12.87 1.83 8.87
N SER A 666 13.01 0.93 9.85
CA SER A 666 12.37 1.05 11.15
C SER A 666 13.28 0.60 12.27
N VAL A 667 13.01 1.04 13.49
CA VAL A 667 13.76 0.66 14.69
C VAL A 667 12.86 0.64 15.92
N ALA A 668 13.16 -0.26 16.85
CA ALA A 668 12.61 -0.25 18.21
C ALA A 668 13.73 -0.50 19.22
N ALA A 669 13.57 -0.01 20.44
CA ALA A 669 14.53 -0.27 21.50
C ALA A 669 13.81 -0.47 22.84
N SER A 670 14.36 -1.36 23.67
CA SER A 670 13.89 -1.64 25.01
C SER A 670 15.07 -1.63 25.98
N VAL A 671 15.11 -0.65 26.87
CA VAL A 671 16.14 -0.58 27.91
C VAL A 671 15.97 -1.71 28.94
N PRO A 672 14.74 -2.02 29.43
CA PRO A 672 14.57 -3.14 30.35
C PRO A 672 14.99 -4.49 29.81
N ALA A 673 14.80 -4.72 28.51
CA ALA A 673 15.22 -5.99 27.86
C ALA A 673 16.65 -5.94 27.33
N ASP A 674 17.33 -4.81 27.38
CA ASP A 674 18.67 -4.57 26.79
C ASP A 674 18.70 -4.88 25.28
N LEU A 675 17.66 -4.51 24.53
CA LEU A 675 17.51 -4.85 23.11
C LEU A 675 17.31 -3.64 22.21
N VAL A 676 17.87 -3.74 21.00
CA VAL A 676 17.55 -2.90 19.84
C VAL A 676 17.19 -3.83 18.69
N ALA A 677 16.07 -3.54 18.02
CA ALA A 677 15.66 -4.23 16.80
C ALA A 677 15.53 -3.23 15.66
N ALA A 678 15.94 -3.62 14.46
CA ALA A 678 15.75 -2.84 13.24
C ALA A 678 15.07 -3.68 12.16
N GLY A 679 14.13 -3.04 11.47
CA GLY A 679 13.45 -3.58 10.30
C GLY A 679 14.10 -3.10 9.01
N THR A 680 14.17 -3.98 8.04
CA THR A 680 14.82 -3.74 6.76
C THR A 680 13.81 -3.63 5.62
N GLN A 681 14.21 -2.99 4.54
CA GLN A 681 13.40 -2.87 3.33
C GLN A 681 13.15 -4.22 2.63
N ASP A 682 14.08 -5.18 2.78
CA ASP A 682 13.99 -6.54 2.25
C ASP A 682 13.22 -7.52 3.18
N GLY A 683 12.49 -7.00 4.17
CA GLY A 683 11.57 -7.79 5.00
C GLY A 683 12.25 -8.64 6.07
N ARG A 684 13.34 -8.17 6.65
CA ARG A 684 14.03 -8.85 7.75
C ARG A 684 14.04 -8.02 9.02
N VAL A 685 14.19 -8.69 10.13
CA VAL A 685 14.40 -8.08 11.45
C VAL A 685 15.78 -8.50 11.95
N VAL A 686 16.55 -7.51 12.39
CA VAL A 686 17.85 -7.73 13.02
C VAL A 686 17.81 -7.22 14.45
N VAL A 687 18.34 -7.99 15.39
CA VAL A 687 18.27 -7.68 16.82
C VAL A 687 19.68 -7.68 17.42
N TRP A 688 19.95 -6.69 18.26
CA TRP A 688 21.21 -6.54 19.00
C TRP A 688 20.94 -6.27 20.49
N LYS A 689 21.97 -6.52 21.30
CA LYS A 689 22.03 -5.96 22.67
C LYS A 689 22.24 -4.45 22.60
N LEU A 690 21.40 -3.69 23.30
CA LEU A 690 21.53 -2.24 23.41
C LEU A 690 22.88 -1.85 24.04
N SER A 691 23.26 -2.51 25.15
CA SER A 691 24.43 -2.21 25.95
C SER A 691 25.76 -2.56 25.27
N SER A 692 25.84 -3.66 24.50
CA SER A 692 27.09 -4.14 23.90
C SER A 692 27.19 -3.92 22.39
N GLY A 693 26.05 -3.86 21.67
CA GLY A 693 25.99 -3.88 20.21
C GLY A 693 26.17 -5.28 19.61
N GLU A 694 26.24 -6.32 20.45
CA GLU A 694 26.29 -7.70 20.01
C GLU A 694 25.01 -8.07 19.23
N ARG A 695 25.17 -8.59 18.00
CA ARG A 695 24.04 -9.06 17.19
C ARG A 695 23.56 -10.40 17.74
N LEU A 696 22.27 -10.43 18.13
CA LEU A 696 21.64 -11.62 18.71
C LEU A 696 20.90 -12.44 17.67
N ALA A 697 20.19 -11.78 16.75
CA ALA A 697 19.34 -12.45 15.77
C ALA A 697 19.29 -11.70 14.45
N ASP A 698 18.96 -12.43 13.37
CA ASP A 698 18.71 -11.92 12.02
C ASP A 698 17.78 -12.91 11.32
N PHE A 699 16.52 -12.56 11.17
CA PHE A 699 15.50 -13.46 10.63
C PHE A 699 14.58 -12.75 9.63
N PRO A 700 14.06 -13.48 8.61
CA PRO A 700 13.05 -12.97 7.71
C PRO A 700 11.71 -12.82 8.44
N LEU A 701 10.92 -11.82 8.06
CA LEU A 701 9.55 -11.67 8.54
C LEU A 701 8.65 -12.69 7.83
N GLN A 702 8.43 -13.83 8.47
CA GLN A 702 7.50 -14.89 7.99
C GLN A 702 6.55 -15.26 9.13
N PRO A 703 5.21 -15.33 8.84
CA PRO A 703 4.23 -15.74 9.83
C PRO A 703 4.36 -17.19 10.24
#